data_73b697e6bfa3d8e642881abe093afc45
#
_entry.id   73b697e6bfa3d8e642881abe093afc45
#
_cell.length_a   1.000
_cell.length_b   1.000
_cell.length_c   1.000
_cell.angle_alpha   90.00
_cell.angle_beta   90.00
_cell.angle_gamma   90.00
#
_symmetry.space_group_name_H-M   'P 1'
#
loop_
_entity.id
_entity.type
_entity.pdbx_description
1 polymer ?
#
loop_
_entity_poly.entity_id
_entity_poly.type
_entity_poly.pdbx_seq_one_letter_code
_entity_poly.pdbx_strand_id
1 'polypeptide(L)'
;MKKVLSGLLVLLTMLSLWLVAACAENSNLLNNGGFEQVSVSGEPDGWYTSAYRTQEGYTRFEITDEKAHTGRYSAKITNANANDARYVYSLSVKPETMYRFSGYVLVEEMGEAGNGANLSIEDVYSFSERVFDTQGEWKYIEWYGETQPGQTDVQLDARIGGYGAESQGIAYFDDLSVVEVTTLPAGVTASLWYNVDTGNADSASGDDAADSSKTKSTLLFTLLACAFMVLVALGVRGLLPETGLKPKHNRFVLFAFAAGLLVAFAIRLYLGGAVQGYSVDMNCFSAWSLRMASEGPWGFYSPDVFCDYPPGYMLLLWPVGLLIRAVGYADSPMIRLIVKSIPILCDMGVAIALFAYAKKRLPIKAAVFVALFFALNPAVLVNGAAWGQVDTVLGMLMLFTAMAAMENRWRAALPLFVTAVLMKPQALLFAPVGLIWLVMALVTDRQNRKAQWRQVWQGLLIALGCALALVAPFAVNQSDPAWLLTLYQKTLSSYNYAALNTANLMYLLGGNWSPLSSDGSVQIVTLSWWVPAVTGTLLMVFGFFAAKLQQGVGAVKTRLRGLRAPETADEGATSDRRRLPLGLLCLLFGVGFAVSAAFPCTFISYGTCWMVFAYLFALVGMIADRRADALPFYLALMLIGVYVTGVKIHERYLFAALALLPLAYIRTRDRRLLWLCAGFSVTTFLNTAIVLDNSILFGASMGHLNSDTLALNDTLCIINLFLYIAAGWIAVTGLKPSENLSTETRKTAWTNACYRDALLEPRDARLHLTLKDYAIIGITMALYACLTFTNLGSTKAPQTAWVATSESEQVVLKLDREQTFKTLYYAGVSYNNFSISVSSDGVNWSDAYPCEMREGLCYRWNYAITSVDQGEGSVKFNDNNPDNILWLTGRYLRINAESAGLNLWEVILRDQNGNQIPVTLTEHTGAKNVLETGKPAENLI
;
A
#
# COMPACT_ATOMS: atom_id res chain seq x y z
N MET A 1 -21.80 12.34 -31.30
CA MET A 1 -21.75 11.71 -29.97
C MET A 1 -20.34 11.40 -29.46
N LYS A 2 -19.41 10.79 -30.24
CA LYS A 2 -18.03 10.51 -29.79
C LYS A 2 -17.17 11.74 -29.51
N LYS A 3 -17.37 12.86 -30.20
CA LYS A 3 -16.63 14.13 -29.97
C LYS A 3 -17.16 14.93 -28.78
N VAL A 4 -18.40 14.68 -28.35
CA VAL A 4 -19.03 15.35 -27.21
C VAL A 4 -18.63 14.66 -25.90
N LEU A 5 -18.45 13.33 -25.92
CA LEU A 5 -18.09 12.54 -24.71
C LEU A 5 -16.66 12.78 -24.27
N SER A 6 -15.72 12.92 -25.21
CA SER A 6 -14.32 13.28 -24.87
C SER A 6 -14.17 14.76 -24.45
N GLY A 7 -15.00 15.65 -24.96
CA GLY A 7 -15.04 17.04 -24.50
C GLY A 7 -15.67 17.18 -23.11
N LEU A 8 -16.68 16.36 -22.81
CA LEU A 8 -17.36 16.34 -21.51
C LEU A 8 -16.46 15.75 -20.41
N LEU A 9 -15.64 14.75 -20.74
CA LEU A 9 -14.71 14.15 -19.77
C LEU A 9 -13.60 15.12 -19.37
N VAL A 10 -13.10 15.89 -20.33
CA VAL A 10 -12.08 16.95 -20.07
C VAL A 10 -12.71 18.13 -19.33
N LEU A 11 -13.99 18.46 -19.62
CA LEU A 11 -14.69 19.55 -18.92
C LEU A 11 -15.09 19.16 -17.50
N LEU A 12 -15.48 17.90 -17.26
CA LEU A 12 -15.79 17.39 -15.91
C LEU A 12 -14.56 17.31 -15.02
N THR A 13 -13.39 16.98 -15.57
CA THR A 13 -12.13 17.00 -14.81
C THR A 13 -11.64 18.43 -14.55
N MET A 14 -11.99 19.40 -15.39
CA MET A 14 -11.68 20.81 -15.12
C MET A 14 -12.68 21.50 -14.19
N LEU A 15 -13.97 21.11 -14.23
CA LEU A 15 -14.98 21.67 -13.32
C LEU A 15 -14.85 21.16 -11.89
N SER A 16 -14.37 19.93 -11.68
CA SER A 16 -14.12 19.42 -10.33
C SER A 16 -12.96 20.11 -9.62
N LEU A 17 -12.01 20.65 -10.38
CA LEU A 17 -10.89 21.45 -9.85
C LEU A 17 -11.26 22.89 -9.49
N TRP A 18 -12.40 23.39 -10.00
CA TRP A 18 -12.84 24.79 -9.77
C TRP A 18 -13.83 24.94 -8.59
N LEU A 19 -14.47 23.85 -8.17
CA LEU A 19 -15.47 23.89 -7.07
C LEU A 19 -14.87 23.80 -5.66
N VAL A 20 -13.59 23.54 -5.53
CA VAL A 20 -12.90 23.45 -4.22
C VAL A 20 -12.34 24.81 -3.75
N ALA A 21 -12.32 25.82 -4.60
CA ALA A 21 -11.64 27.09 -4.30
C ALA A 21 -12.55 28.24 -3.82
N ALA A 22 -13.81 27.99 -3.55
CA ALA A 22 -14.73 29.07 -3.13
C ALA A 22 -15.65 28.63 -2.02
N CYS A 23 -15.16 28.70 -0.76
CA CYS A 23 -15.92 28.95 0.48
C CYS A 23 -14.97 28.77 1.69
N ALA A 24 -14.29 29.81 2.07
CA ALA A 24 -13.67 29.93 3.38
C ALA A 24 -14.10 31.27 3.99
N GLU A 25 -15.22 31.29 4.65
CA GLU A 25 -15.54 32.28 5.66
C GLU A 25 -15.11 31.74 7.04
N ASN A 26 -14.65 32.61 7.92
CA ASN A 26 -14.10 32.38 9.26
C ASN A 26 -14.99 31.45 10.13
N SER A 27 -14.89 30.15 9.93
CA SER A 27 -15.57 29.16 10.78
C SER A 27 -14.63 28.72 11.89
N ASN A 28 -15.17 28.47 13.09
CA ASN A 28 -14.45 27.81 14.15
C ASN A 28 -13.92 26.45 13.66
N LEU A 29 -12.62 26.22 13.80
CA LEU A 29 -11.98 24.99 13.36
C LEU A 29 -12.12 23.83 14.37
N LEU A 30 -12.53 24.14 15.62
CA LEU A 30 -12.86 23.13 16.63
C LEU A 30 -14.28 22.63 16.43
N ASN A 31 -14.44 21.34 16.25
CA ASN A 31 -15.77 20.74 16.02
C ASN A 31 -16.63 20.63 17.29
N ASN A 32 -16.05 20.62 18.47
CA ASN A 32 -16.73 20.45 19.75
C ASN A 32 -16.10 21.34 20.84
N GLY A 33 -15.89 22.63 20.53
CA GLY A 33 -15.30 23.57 21.47
C GLY A 33 -16.19 23.94 22.66
N GLY A 34 -17.48 23.69 22.56
CA GLY A 34 -18.44 23.88 23.68
C GLY A 34 -18.75 22.57 24.43
N PHE A 35 -18.02 21.47 24.15
CA PHE A 35 -18.14 20.17 24.86
C PHE A 35 -19.54 19.55 24.88
N GLU A 36 -20.41 19.95 23.97
CA GLU A 36 -21.80 19.48 23.89
C GLU A 36 -21.97 18.07 23.32
N GLN A 37 -20.98 17.60 22.56
CA GLN A 37 -20.95 16.26 22.00
C GLN A 37 -20.13 15.36 22.93
N VAL A 38 -20.83 14.52 23.66
CA VAL A 38 -20.24 13.63 24.67
C VAL A 38 -20.54 12.19 24.29
N SER A 39 -19.52 11.34 24.31
CA SER A 39 -19.64 9.91 24.05
C SER A 39 -20.43 9.19 25.14
N VAL A 40 -20.82 7.94 24.90
CA VAL A 40 -21.51 7.10 25.90
C VAL A 40 -20.63 6.84 27.14
N SER A 41 -19.31 6.93 26.99
CA SER A 41 -18.34 6.83 28.10
C SER A 41 -18.16 8.11 28.90
N GLY A 42 -18.77 9.22 28.50
CA GLY A 42 -18.65 10.51 29.19
C GLY A 42 -17.50 11.37 28.70
N GLU A 43 -16.78 10.95 27.65
CA GLU A 43 -15.67 11.71 27.07
C GLU A 43 -16.16 12.67 25.98
N PRO A 44 -15.59 13.88 25.86
CA PRO A 44 -15.97 14.83 24.85
C PRO A 44 -15.43 14.41 23.47
N ASP A 45 -16.28 14.44 22.46
CA ASP A 45 -15.90 14.03 21.11
C ASP A 45 -14.79 14.94 20.54
N GLY A 46 -13.72 14.32 20.03
CA GLY A 46 -12.56 14.99 19.48
C GLY A 46 -11.50 15.43 20.49
N TRP A 47 -11.77 15.33 21.78
CA TRP A 47 -10.82 15.68 22.85
C TRP A 47 -10.35 14.43 23.59
N TYR A 48 -9.12 14.45 24.09
CA TYR A 48 -8.64 13.46 25.04
C TYR A 48 -7.99 14.15 26.25
N THR A 49 -7.82 13.42 27.33
CA THR A 49 -7.26 13.94 28.58
C THR A 49 -5.82 13.48 28.78
N SER A 50 -5.00 14.35 29.38
CA SER A 50 -3.63 14.05 29.73
C SER A 50 -3.27 14.74 31.05
N ALA A 51 -2.45 14.08 31.87
CA ALA A 51 -1.95 14.67 33.12
C ALA A 51 -0.53 14.17 33.40
N TYR A 52 0.31 15.04 33.94
CA TYR A 52 1.69 14.73 34.28
C TYR A 52 1.77 13.70 35.42
N ARG A 53 0.94 13.86 36.44
CA ARG A 53 0.80 12.86 37.53
C ARG A 53 -0.52 12.13 37.36
N THR A 54 -0.43 10.87 37.08
CA THR A 54 -1.57 9.98 36.79
C THR A 54 -2.06 9.22 38.03
N GLN A 55 -1.46 9.46 39.20
CA GLN A 55 -1.81 8.79 40.44
C GLN A 55 -3.25 9.11 40.85
N GLU A 56 -3.98 8.09 41.30
CA GLU A 56 -5.35 8.21 41.77
C GLU A 56 -5.47 9.33 42.86
N GLY A 57 -6.45 10.22 42.66
CA GLY A 57 -6.67 11.33 43.56
C GLY A 57 -5.87 12.63 43.26
N TYR A 58 -5.00 12.64 42.21
CA TYR A 58 -4.32 13.87 41.80
C TYR A 58 -5.18 14.73 40.90
N THR A 59 -5.72 14.20 39.83
CA THR A 59 -6.53 14.92 38.85
C THR A 59 -7.80 14.14 38.54
N ARG A 60 -8.89 14.86 38.33
CA ARG A 60 -10.15 14.35 37.81
C ARG A 60 -10.61 15.20 36.63
N PHE A 61 -10.99 14.54 35.55
CA PHE A 61 -11.56 15.14 34.37
C PHE A 61 -13.04 14.81 34.30
N GLU A 62 -13.88 15.80 34.00
CA GLU A 62 -15.32 15.61 33.92
C GLU A 62 -15.91 16.52 32.86
N ILE A 63 -16.83 16.01 32.06
CA ILE A 63 -17.76 16.84 31.32
C ILE A 63 -18.99 17.01 32.21
N THR A 64 -19.28 18.23 32.59
CA THR A 64 -20.27 18.54 33.65
C THR A 64 -21.31 19.53 33.17
N ASP A 65 -22.52 19.40 33.71
CA ASP A 65 -23.61 20.36 33.57
C ASP A 65 -23.78 21.25 34.85
N GLU A 66 -22.84 21.18 35.78
CA GLU A 66 -22.84 22.04 36.95
C GLU A 66 -22.69 23.52 36.61
N LYS A 67 -21.76 23.81 35.64
CA LYS A 67 -21.48 25.15 35.15
C LYS A 67 -21.17 25.10 33.68
N ALA A 68 -21.94 25.75 32.85
CA ALA A 68 -21.67 25.94 31.43
C ALA A 68 -21.75 27.44 31.11
N HIS A 69 -20.91 27.95 30.20
CA HIS A 69 -21.00 29.29 29.72
C HIS A 69 -22.10 29.42 28.70
N THR A 70 -22.12 28.51 27.72
CA THR A 70 -23.27 28.31 26.82
C THR A 70 -23.64 26.84 26.73
N GLY A 71 -24.80 26.55 26.14
CA GLY A 71 -25.24 25.18 26.01
C GLY A 71 -25.58 24.48 27.31
N ARG A 72 -25.14 23.24 27.46
CA ARG A 72 -25.43 22.42 28.64
C ARG A 72 -24.18 21.97 29.41
N TYR A 73 -23.09 21.76 28.71
CA TYR A 73 -21.90 21.13 29.28
C TYR A 73 -20.68 22.04 29.20
N SER A 74 -19.73 21.81 30.09
CA SER A 74 -18.37 22.34 30.02
C SER A 74 -17.35 21.30 30.45
N ALA A 75 -16.08 21.50 30.09
CA ALA A 75 -14.98 20.64 30.49
C ALA A 75 -14.40 21.08 31.84
N LYS A 76 -14.46 20.22 32.85
CA LYS A 76 -13.97 20.46 34.19
C LYS A 76 -12.68 19.70 34.45
N ILE A 77 -11.67 20.37 34.94
CA ILE A 77 -10.44 19.76 35.47
C ILE A 77 -10.37 20.09 36.97
N THR A 78 -10.19 19.05 37.79
CA THR A 78 -9.97 19.17 39.22
C THR A 78 -8.60 18.61 39.57
N ASN A 79 -7.64 19.45 39.88
CA ASN A 79 -6.37 19.08 40.46
C ASN A 79 -6.45 19.16 41.99
N ALA A 80 -6.79 18.04 42.64
CA ALA A 80 -6.84 17.96 44.09
C ALA A 80 -5.45 18.10 44.75
N ASN A 81 -4.42 17.74 44.01
CA ASN A 81 -3.00 18.01 44.33
C ASN A 81 -2.39 18.77 43.15
N ALA A 82 -1.31 19.52 43.40
CA ALA A 82 -0.62 20.23 42.32
C ALA A 82 -0.25 19.28 41.19
N ASN A 83 -0.69 19.58 39.97
CA ASN A 83 -0.48 18.80 38.77
C ASN A 83 -0.47 19.71 37.53
N ASP A 84 -0.03 19.14 36.43
CA ASP A 84 -0.21 19.63 35.06
C ASP A 84 -1.21 18.73 34.36
N ALA A 85 -2.42 19.24 34.09
CA ALA A 85 -3.54 18.45 33.60
C ALA A 85 -4.32 19.21 32.53
N ARG A 86 -4.74 18.51 31.47
CA ARG A 86 -5.28 19.17 30.26
C ARG A 86 -6.25 18.30 29.48
N TYR A 87 -7.19 18.95 28.80
CA TYR A 87 -7.90 18.43 27.65
C TYR A 87 -7.12 18.84 26.40
N VAL A 88 -6.85 17.88 25.52
CA VAL A 88 -6.04 18.06 24.31
C VAL A 88 -6.90 17.82 23.08
N TYR A 89 -6.78 18.72 22.10
CA TYR A 89 -7.44 18.61 20.80
C TYR A 89 -6.40 18.64 19.68
N SER A 90 -6.42 17.64 18.81
CA SER A 90 -5.55 17.61 17.63
C SER A 90 -6.22 18.35 16.48
N LEU A 91 -5.65 19.49 16.10
CA LEU A 91 -6.15 20.36 15.05
C LEU A 91 -5.25 20.34 13.84
N SER A 92 -5.84 20.14 12.65
CA SER A 92 -5.12 20.39 11.39
C SER A 92 -5.03 21.88 11.11
N VAL A 93 -3.82 22.38 10.90
CA VAL A 93 -3.51 23.80 10.68
C VAL A 93 -2.79 23.99 9.35
N LYS A 94 -2.82 25.22 8.83
CA LYS A 94 -2.03 25.62 7.69
C LYS A 94 -0.67 26.13 8.17
N PRO A 95 0.41 25.87 7.45
CA PRO A 95 1.72 26.45 7.75
C PRO A 95 1.71 27.97 7.66
N GLU A 96 2.65 28.62 8.35
CA GLU A 96 2.87 30.07 8.32
C GLU A 96 1.57 30.88 8.44
N THR A 97 0.65 30.37 9.23
CA THR A 97 -0.69 30.92 9.33
C THR A 97 -0.96 31.36 10.76
N MET A 98 -1.49 32.55 10.92
CA MET A 98 -1.87 33.08 12.22
C MET A 98 -3.24 32.57 12.62
N TYR A 99 -3.35 32.12 13.86
CA TYR A 99 -4.59 31.65 14.47
C TYR A 99 -4.87 32.38 15.73
N ARG A 100 -6.15 32.57 16.03
CA ARG A 100 -6.62 32.95 17.36
C ARG A 100 -7.22 31.73 18.03
N PHE A 101 -6.68 31.32 19.17
CA PHE A 101 -7.27 30.36 20.10
C PHE A 101 -7.92 31.13 21.25
N SER A 102 -9.18 30.91 21.48
CA SER A 102 -9.97 31.65 22.46
C SER A 102 -11.01 30.78 23.11
N GLY A 103 -11.52 31.17 24.24
CA GLY A 103 -12.60 30.50 24.94
C GLY A 103 -12.90 31.14 26.28
N TYR A 104 -13.80 30.53 27.01
CA TYR A 104 -14.19 30.97 28.34
C TYR A 104 -13.64 30.02 29.40
N VAL A 105 -13.08 30.56 30.46
CA VAL A 105 -12.56 29.82 31.59
C VAL A 105 -13.20 30.34 32.89
N LEU A 106 -13.56 29.44 33.79
CA LEU A 106 -14.01 29.76 35.13
C LEU A 106 -13.16 28.97 36.11
N VAL A 107 -12.60 29.66 37.11
CA VAL A 107 -11.63 29.06 38.03
C VAL A 107 -12.18 29.11 39.44
N GLU A 108 -12.02 28.03 40.19
CA GLU A 108 -12.38 27.91 41.60
C GLU A 108 -11.22 27.28 42.38
N GLU A 109 -11.03 27.81 43.59
CA GLU A 109 -10.05 27.28 44.55
C GLU A 109 -8.62 27.09 43.96
N MET A 110 -8.21 27.94 43.00
CA MET A 110 -6.90 27.86 42.38
C MET A 110 -5.83 28.47 43.30
N GLY A 111 -4.82 27.69 43.63
CA GLY A 111 -3.63 28.17 44.32
C GLY A 111 -2.81 29.14 43.46
N GLU A 112 -2.12 30.09 44.08
CA GLU A 112 -1.27 31.08 43.38
C GLU A 112 0.00 30.46 42.74
N ALA A 113 0.27 29.18 42.98
CA ALA A 113 1.47 28.48 42.46
C ALA A 113 1.22 27.89 41.06
N GLY A 114 2.28 27.82 40.30
CA GLY A 114 2.27 27.20 38.94
C GLY A 114 1.82 28.13 37.84
N ASN A 115 1.17 27.61 36.81
CA ASN A 115 0.70 28.36 35.64
C ASN A 115 -0.83 28.57 35.61
N GLY A 116 -1.56 28.22 36.70
CA GLY A 116 -3.00 28.41 36.73
C GLY A 116 -3.74 27.72 35.57
N ALA A 117 -4.95 28.25 35.28
CA ALA A 117 -5.68 27.81 34.11
C ALA A 117 -5.25 28.61 32.87
N ASN A 118 -5.06 27.95 31.72
CA ASN A 118 -4.59 28.61 30.51
C ASN A 118 -4.98 27.82 29.26
N LEU A 119 -4.83 28.43 28.07
CA LEU A 119 -4.83 27.76 26.76
C LEU A 119 -3.38 27.69 26.30
N SER A 120 -2.96 26.52 25.80
CA SER A 120 -1.56 26.27 25.42
C SER A 120 -1.45 25.32 24.25
N ILE A 121 -0.22 25.09 23.84
CA ILE A 121 0.16 24.10 22.82
C ILE A 121 0.93 22.99 23.51
N GLU A 122 0.64 21.75 23.16
CA GLU A 122 1.38 20.59 23.67
C GLU A 122 2.85 20.65 23.21
N ASP A 123 3.75 20.30 24.11
CA ASP A 123 5.21 20.27 23.88
C ASP A 123 5.86 21.60 23.44
N VAL A 124 5.13 22.70 23.41
CA VAL A 124 5.65 24.03 23.08
C VAL A 124 5.44 25.00 24.24
N TYR A 125 6.51 25.63 24.71
CA TYR A 125 6.42 26.62 25.78
C TYR A 125 5.77 27.91 25.30
N SER A 126 4.48 27.82 25.02
CA SER A 126 3.68 28.93 24.49
C SER A 126 2.23 28.78 24.98
N PHE A 127 1.70 29.81 25.64
CA PHE A 127 0.38 29.76 26.26
C PHE A 127 -0.24 31.17 26.44
N SER A 128 -1.55 31.17 26.65
CA SER A 128 -2.34 32.37 26.91
C SER A 128 -1.98 33.05 28.25
N GLU A 129 -2.72 34.07 28.64
CA GLU A 129 -2.67 34.57 30.01
C GLU A 129 -2.98 33.47 31.03
N ARG A 130 -2.37 33.57 32.20
CA ARG A 130 -2.56 32.65 33.33
C ARG A 130 -3.72 33.12 34.16
N VAL A 131 -4.70 32.29 34.38
CA VAL A 131 -5.90 32.64 35.19
C VAL A 131 -5.86 31.88 36.49
N PHE A 132 -5.82 32.61 37.60
CA PHE A 132 -5.81 32.08 38.95
C PHE A 132 -7.10 32.37 39.71
N ASP A 133 -7.87 33.42 39.32
CA ASP A 133 -9.14 33.77 39.92
C ASP A 133 -10.04 34.42 38.85
N THR A 134 -11.30 34.06 38.85
CA THR A 134 -12.32 34.63 37.96
C THR A 134 -13.46 35.29 38.77
N GLN A 135 -13.33 35.39 40.09
CA GLN A 135 -14.35 35.93 40.98
C GLN A 135 -15.73 35.27 40.84
N GLY A 136 -15.73 33.99 40.41
CA GLY A 136 -16.94 33.20 40.19
C GLY A 136 -17.69 33.45 38.89
N GLU A 137 -17.17 34.28 38.00
CA GLU A 137 -17.74 34.56 36.69
C GLU A 137 -16.87 33.98 35.57
N TRP A 138 -17.45 33.68 34.40
CA TRP A 138 -16.72 33.22 33.23
C TRP A 138 -15.86 34.34 32.66
N LYS A 139 -14.56 34.09 32.49
CA LYS A 139 -13.58 34.99 31.90
C LYS A 139 -13.28 34.58 30.49
N TYR A 140 -13.46 35.50 29.52
CA TYR A 140 -12.99 35.28 28.16
C TYR A 140 -11.48 35.46 28.12
N ILE A 141 -10.78 34.45 27.52
CA ILE A 141 -9.36 34.51 27.24
C ILE A 141 -9.13 34.26 25.77
N GLU A 142 -8.18 34.96 25.20
CA GLU A 142 -7.77 34.76 23.83
C GLU A 142 -6.27 34.86 23.69
N TRP A 143 -5.75 34.15 22.72
CA TRP A 143 -4.34 34.05 22.48
C TRP A 143 -4.08 33.86 21.00
N TYR A 144 -3.07 34.51 20.45
CA TYR A 144 -2.72 34.50 19.04
C TYR A 144 -1.40 33.77 18.85
N GLY A 145 -1.38 32.85 17.91
CA GLY A 145 -0.20 32.11 17.59
C GLY A 145 -0.01 31.95 16.09
N GLU A 146 1.22 31.71 15.71
CA GLU A 146 1.65 31.49 14.35
C GLU A 146 2.29 30.11 14.24
N THR A 147 1.89 29.36 13.21
CA THR A 147 2.43 28.05 12.89
C THR A 147 3.70 28.20 12.07
N GLN A 148 4.65 27.24 12.25
CA GLN A 148 5.89 27.26 11.49
C GLN A 148 5.68 26.84 10.03
N PRO A 149 6.63 27.15 9.14
CA PRO A 149 6.69 26.57 7.81
C PRO A 149 6.62 25.03 7.85
N GLY A 150 5.69 24.45 7.07
CA GLY A 150 5.51 23.00 7.00
C GLY A 150 4.68 22.35 8.12
N GLN A 151 4.26 23.11 9.14
CA GLN A 151 3.41 22.59 10.22
C GLN A 151 1.97 22.36 9.75
N THR A 152 1.48 21.13 9.85
CA THR A 152 0.16 20.71 9.37
C THR A 152 -0.83 20.39 10.47
N ASP A 153 -0.33 20.22 11.68
CA ASP A 153 -1.11 19.90 12.87
C ASP A 153 -0.54 20.59 14.09
N VAL A 154 -1.40 20.75 15.08
CA VAL A 154 -1.06 21.28 16.38
C VAL A 154 -1.96 20.63 17.43
N GLN A 155 -1.41 20.35 18.60
CA GLN A 155 -2.18 19.89 19.75
C GLN A 155 -2.45 21.08 20.67
N LEU A 156 -3.73 21.39 20.82
CA LEU A 156 -4.22 22.50 21.61
C LEU A 156 -4.67 22.00 22.98
N ASP A 157 -4.27 22.69 24.02
CA ASP A 157 -4.59 22.35 25.40
C ASP A 157 -5.52 23.36 26.06
N ALA A 158 -6.57 22.89 26.72
CA ALA A 158 -7.26 23.57 27.79
C ALA A 158 -6.71 22.99 29.10
N ARG A 159 -5.97 23.79 29.88
CA ARG A 159 -4.98 23.25 30.82
C ARG A 159 -5.00 23.93 32.20
N ILE A 160 -4.72 23.13 33.26
CA ILE A 160 -4.33 23.66 34.59
C ILE A 160 -2.86 23.27 34.82
N GLY A 161 -1.99 24.24 35.07
CA GLY A 161 -0.56 24.04 35.21
C GLY A 161 0.17 24.17 33.88
N GLY A 162 1.23 23.44 33.71
CA GLY A 162 1.97 23.31 32.43
C GLY A 162 3.45 23.55 32.55
N TYR A 163 4.21 22.87 31.70
CA TYR A 163 5.64 23.07 31.51
C TYR A 163 6.47 22.97 32.80
N GLY A 164 6.17 21.99 33.65
CA GLY A 164 6.84 21.80 34.94
C GLY A 164 6.39 22.72 36.07
N ALA A 165 5.43 23.61 35.80
CA ALA A 165 4.82 24.50 36.82
C ALA A 165 3.41 23.99 37.15
N GLU A 166 3.32 23.07 38.11
CA GLU A 166 2.10 22.42 38.53
C GLU A 166 1.18 23.35 39.32
N SER A 167 -0.12 23.28 39.11
CA SER A 167 -1.14 24.09 39.81
C SER A 167 -2.18 23.17 40.47
N GLN A 168 -2.68 23.59 41.63
CA GLN A 168 -3.76 22.93 42.35
C GLN A 168 -5.02 23.82 42.27
N GLY A 169 -6.18 23.21 42.01
CA GLY A 169 -7.45 23.92 41.88
C GLY A 169 -8.43 23.29 40.89
N ILE A 170 -9.48 24.05 40.60
CA ILE A 170 -10.55 23.63 39.68
C ILE A 170 -10.67 24.65 38.57
N ALA A 171 -10.75 24.20 37.31
CA ALA A 171 -11.09 25.07 36.19
C ALA A 171 -12.14 24.40 35.29
N TYR A 172 -13.04 25.25 34.79
CA TYR A 172 -14.02 24.91 33.78
C TYR A 172 -13.64 25.63 32.49
N PHE A 173 -13.74 24.95 31.36
CA PHE A 173 -13.48 25.48 30.02
C PHE A 173 -14.72 25.30 29.17
N ASP A 174 -15.06 26.31 28.37
CA ASP A 174 -16.23 26.29 27.50
C ASP A 174 -16.07 27.22 26.30
N ASP A 175 -16.85 26.97 25.24
CA ASP A 175 -16.88 27.78 24.02
C ASP A 175 -15.49 28.02 23.40
N LEU A 176 -14.67 26.99 23.39
CA LEU A 176 -13.34 27.06 22.81
C LEU A 176 -13.44 27.21 21.29
N SER A 177 -12.62 28.09 20.74
CA SER A 177 -12.67 28.43 19.32
C SER A 177 -11.27 28.70 18.77
N VAL A 178 -10.97 28.07 17.62
CA VAL A 178 -9.80 28.41 16.81
C VAL A 178 -10.25 28.93 15.47
N VAL A 179 -9.75 30.10 15.11
CA VAL A 179 -10.03 30.72 13.79
C VAL A 179 -8.76 31.24 13.16
N GLU A 180 -8.65 31.06 11.86
CA GLU A 180 -7.59 31.67 11.07
C GLU A 180 -7.75 33.20 11.05
N VAL A 181 -6.66 33.94 11.28
CA VAL A 181 -6.66 35.40 11.28
C VAL A 181 -5.60 35.93 10.29
N THR A 182 -5.98 36.94 9.55
CA THR A 182 -5.06 37.55 8.56
C THR A 182 -4.38 38.82 9.12
N THR A 183 -4.87 39.35 10.23
CA THR A 183 -4.31 40.55 10.87
C THR A 183 -4.47 40.45 12.40
N LEU A 184 -3.44 40.85 13.11
CA LEU A 184 -3.47 40.91 14.59
C LEU A 184 -4.09 42.22 15.08
N PRO A 185 -4.76 42.22 16.24
CA PRO A 185 -5.16 43.43 16.90
C PRO A 185 -3.97 44.34 17.21
N ALA A 186 -4.21 45.67 17.28
CA ALA A 186 -3.15 46.62 17.55
C ALA A 186 -2.52 46.37 18.94
N GLY A 187 -1.21 46.14 18.97
CA GLY A 187 -0.44 45.86 20.19
C GLY A 187 -0.37 44.38 20.59
N VAL A 188 -0.97 43.48 19.83
CA VAL A 188 -0.86 42.04 20.04
C VAL A 188 0.24 41.47 19.14
N THR A 189 1.05 40.57 19.68
CA THR A 189 2.07 39.82 18.95
C THR A 189 1.68 38.34 18.97
N ALA A 190 1.73 37.68 17.82
CA ALA A 190 1.51 36.26 17.79
C ALA A 190 2.66 35.49 18.49
N SER A 191 2.31 34.56 19.33
CA SER A 191 3.26 33.59 19.90
C SER A 191 3.62 32.53 18.85
N LEU A 192 4.79 31.90 18.99
CA LEU A 192 5.14 30.79 18.14
C LEU A 192 4.45 29.51 18.66
N TRP A 193 3.74 28.83 17.80
CA TRP A 193 3.13 27.53 18.10
C TRP A 193 4.06 26.37 17.76
N TYR A 194 5.36 26.61 17.94
CA TYR A 194 6.44 25.64 17.71
C TYR A 194 7.66 26.00 18.55
N ASN A 195 8.52 25.02 18.80
CA ASN A 195 9.79 25.23 19.48
C ASN A 195 10.83 25.79 18.52
N VAL A 196 11.46 26.91 18.87
CA VAL A 196 12.63 27.40 18.15
C VAL A 196 13.85 26.63 18.62
N ASP A 197 14.38 25.77 17.77
CA ASP A 197 15.64 25.05 18.04
C ASP A 197 16.80 26.05 18.09
N THR A 198 17.31 26.33 19.28
CA THR A 198 18.45 27.23 19.49
C THR A 198 19.83 26.57 19.23
N GLY A 199 19.85 25.42 18.57
CA GLY A 199 21.04 24.66 18.27
C GLY A 199 21.22 24.38 16.78
N ASN A 200 21.81 25.26 16.06
CA ASN A 200 22.35 25.25 14.69
C ASN A 200 21.62 26.22 13.73
N ALA A 201 22.24 27.36 13.55
CA ALA A 201 21.81 28.43 12.66
C ALA A 201 22.05 28.16 11.16
N ASP A 202 21.97 26.91 10.71
CA ASP A 202 22.17 26.57 9.29
C ASP A 202 21.01 25.76 8.65
N SER A 203 19.91 25.53 9.36
CA SER A 203 18.75 24.84 8.80
C SER A 203 17.47 25.67 8.63
N ALA A 204 17.49 26.94 8.97
CA ALA A 204 16.30 27.83 8.93
C ALA A 204 15.96 28.40 7.53
N SER A 205 16.62 27.95 6.46
CA SER A 205 16.33 28.38 5.08
C SER A 205 15.65 27.31 4.21
N GLY A 206 15.27 26.18 4.80
CA GLY A 206 14.74 25.04 4.06
C GLY A 206 13.23 24.93 4.01
N ASP A 207 12.53 25.41 5.04
CA ASP A 207 11.14 25.04 5.27
C ASP A 207 10.12 25.99 4.62
N ASP A 208 10.43 27.27 4.49
CA ASP A 208 9.62 28.20 3.67
C ASP A 208 9.55 27.80 2.19
N ALA A 209 10.57 27.06 1.73
CA ALA A 209 10.59 26.47 0.41
C ALA A 209 9.70 25.23 0.30
N ALA A 210 9.44 24.52 1.41
CA ALA A 210 8.79 23.21 1.36
C ALA A 210 7.29 23.30 1.07
N ASP A 211 6.55 24.22 1.64
CA ASP A 211 5.08 24.28 1.46
C ASP A 211 4.68 25.03 0.19
N SER A 212 5.35 26.12 -0.12
CA SER A 212 5.30 26.70 -1.48
C SER A 212 5.83 25.72 -2.54
N SER A 213 6.73 24.80 -2.15
CA SER A 213 7.22 23.69 -2.94
C SER A 213 6.16 22.59 -3.13
N LYS A 214 5.39 22.23 -2.12
CA LYS A 214 4.40 21.16 -2.13
C LYS A 214 3.23 21.45 -3.08
N THR A 215 2.62 22.62 -2.98
CA THR A 215 1.58 23.06 -3.93
C THR A 215 2.14 23.16 -5.35
N LYS A 216 3.39 23.60 -5.49
CA LYS A 216 4.12 23.63 -6.76
C LYS A 216 4.42 22.23 -7.25
N SER A 217 4.82 21.29 -6.38
CA SER A 217 5.09 19.90 -6.75
C SER A 217 3.83 19.19 -7.25
N THR A 218 2.72 19.27 -6.53
CA THR A 218 1.43 18.68 -6.93
C THR A 218 0.94 19.24 -8.25
N LEU A 219 1.04 20.57 -8.44
CA LEU A 219 0.72 21.24 -9.70
C LEU A 219 1.64 20.74 -10.83
N LEU A 220 2.94 20.67 -10.57
CA LEU A 220 3.93 20.19 -11.53
C LEU A 220 3.63 18.74 -11.94
N PHE A 221 3.35 17.86 -10.99
CA PHE A 221 3.00 16.46 -11.29
C PHE A 221 1.73 16.37 -12.12
N THR A 222 0.72 17.17 -11.81
CA THR A 222 -0.52 17.24 -12.61
C THR A 222 -0.25 17.74 -14.02
N LEU A 223 0.57 18.78 -14.19
CA LEU A 223 0.96 19.30 -15.50
C LEU A 223 1.77 18.28 -16.30
N LEU A 224 2.70 17.56 -15.67
CA LEU A 224 3.47 16.48 -16.30
C LEU A 224 2.55 15.33 -16.75
N ALA A 225 1.58 14.95 -15.92
CA ALA A 225 0.58 13.93 -16.25
C ALA A 225 -0.28 14.38 -17.46
N CYS A 226 -0.74 15.62 -17.47
CA CYS A 226 -1.49 16.20 -18.59
C CYS A 226 -0.64 16.26 -19.86
N ALA A 227 0.61 16.72 -19.77
CA ALA A 227 1.54 16.77 -20.89
C ALA A 227 1.79 15.39 -21.48
N PHE A 228 1.99 14.38 -20.61
CA PHE A 228 2.11 13.00 -21.05
C PHE A 228 0.87 12.51 -21.80
N MET A 229 -0.33 12.76 -21.27
CA MET A 229 -1.58 12.39 -21.96
C MET A 229 -1.75 13.07 -23.31
N VAL A 230 -1.37 14.36 -23.42
CA VAL A 230 -1.38 15.08 -24.69
C VAL A 230 -0.39 14.46 -25.69
N LEU A 231 0.84 14.15 -25.25
CA LEU A 231 1.85 13.48 -26.08
C LEU A 231 1.39 12.10 -26.54
N VAL A 232 0.75 11.33 -25.66
CA VAL A 232 0.14 10.04 -26.01
C VAL A 232 -0.96 10.23 -27.06
N ALA A 233 -1.85 11.19 -26.89
CA ALA A 233 -2.93 11.47 -27.82
C ALA A 233 -2.39 11.87 -29.20
N LEU A 234 -1.39 12.76 -29.26
CA LEU A 234 -0.72 13.16 -30.49
C LEU A 234 0.01 11.98 -31.14
N GLY A 235 0.71 11.16 -30.34
CA GLY A 235 1.40 9.97 -30.83
C GLY A 235 0.46 8.90 -31.39
N VAL A 236 -0.62 8.59 -30.69
CA VAL A 236 -1.65 7.65 -31.16
C VAL A 236 -2.30 8.15 -32.44
N ARG A 237 -2.55 9.46 -32.53
CA ARG A 237 -3.17 10.06 -33.72
C ARG A 237 -2.20 10.18 -34.91
N GLY A 238 -0.96 10.61 -34.68
CA GLY A 238 -0.01 10.95 -35.73
C GLY A 238 0.97 9.84 -36.11
N LEU A 239 1.39 9.01 -35.15
CA LEU A 239 2.42 7.99 -35.37
C LEU A 239 1.87 6.59 -35.56
N LEU A 240 0.58 6.38 -35.33
CA LEU A 240 -0.12 5.11 -35.53
C LEU A 240 -1.15 5.21 -36.67
N PRO A 241 -0.81 5.65 -37.87
CA PRO A 241 -1.75 5.69 -38.99
C PRO A 241 -2.10 4.29 -39.47
N GLU A 242 -3.28 4.13 -40.01
CA GLU A 242 -3.83 2.85 -40.48
C GLU A 242 -3.21 2.39 -41.80
N THR A 243 -2.54 3.26 -42.54
CA THR A 243 -2.03 2.98 -43.88
C THR A 243 -0.54 2.75 -43.92
N GLY A 244 -0.15 1.66 -44.54
CA GLY A 244 1.24 1.24 -44.69
C GLY A 244 2.04 2.25 -45.51
N LEU A 245 2.75 3.15 -44.87
CA LEU A 245 3.76 3.97 -45.49
C LEU A 245 5.00 3.12 -45.79
N LYS A 246 5.39 3.06 -47.08
CA LYS A 246 6.65 2.46 -47.48
C LYS A 246 7.82 3.08 -46.73
N PRO A 247 8.83 2.29 -46.33
CA PRO A 247 9.89 2.72 -45.40
C PRO A 247 10.92 3.59 -46.14
N LYS A 248 10.59 4.81 -46.51
CA LYS A 248 11.51 5.64 -47.27
C LYS A 248 12.40 6.51 -46.38
N HIS A 249 12.61 6.46 -45.19
CA HIS A 249 13.61 7.20 -44.36
C HIS A 249 13.81 6.55 -42.96
N ASN A 250 14.20 5.28 -42.92
CA ASN A 250 14.46 4.59 -41.64
C ASN A 250 15.59 5.22 -40.84
N ARG A 251 16.58 5.89 -41.45
CA ARG A 251 17.75 6.42 -40.73
C ARG A 251 17.37 7.61 -39.82
N PHE A 252 16.53 8.52 -40.29
CA PHE A 252 16.10 9.65 -39.48
C PHE A 252 15.24 9.21 -38.27
N VAL A 253 14.33 8.26 -38.49
CA VAL A 253 13.49 7.74 -37.44
C VAL A 253 14.32 6.98 -36.39
N LEU A 254 15.35 6.24 -36.80
CA LEU A 254 16.29 5.58 -35.91
C LEU A 254 17.15 6.58 -35.14
N PHE A 255 17.58 7.64 -35.82
CA PHE A 255 18.30 8.73 -35.14
C PHE A 255 17.42 9.42 -34.11
N ALA A 256 16.16 9.75 -34.45
CA ALA A 256 15.19 10.34 -33.52
C ALA A 256 14.91 9.40 -32.34
N PHE A 257 14.85 8.08 -32.57
CA PHE A 257 14.74 7.09 -31.50
C PHE A 257 15.96 7.09 -30.57
N ALA A 258 17.18 7.06 -31.14
CA ALA A 258 18.42 7.13 -30.36
C ALA A 258 18.49 8.42 -29.52
N ALA A 259 18.16 9.56 -30.15
CA ALA A 259 18.09 10.84 -29.46
C ALA A 259 17.04 10.83 -28.32
N GLY A 260 15.84 10.27 -28.57
CA GLY A 260 14.80 10.12 -27.57
C GLY A 260 15.22 9.22 -26.39
N LEU A 261 15.95 8.13 -26.67
CA LEU A 261 16.52 7.27 -25.63
C LEU A 261 17.60 7.99 -24.82
N LEU A 262 18.47 8.76 -25.47
CA LEU A 262 19.49 9.57 -24.78
C LEU A 262 18.85 10.61 -23.86
N VAL A 263 17.81 11.28 -24.33
CA VAL A 263 17.04 12.23 -23.50
C VAL A 263 16.40 11.49 -22.30
N ALA A 264 15.74 10.35 -22.55
CA ALA A 264 15.14 9.54 -21.49
C ALA A 264 16.17 9.04 -20.46
N PHE A 265 17.38 8.72 -20.91
CA PHE A 265 18.49 8.32 -20.05
C PHE A 265 19.04 9.50 -19.25
N ALA A 266 19.24 10.66 -19.91
CA ALA A 266 19.71 11.88 -19.22
C ALA A 266 18.74 12.35 -18.14
N ILE A 267 17.42 12.28 -18.40
CA ILE A 267 16.39 12.55 -17.39
C ILE A 267 16.56 11.61 -16.19
N ARG A 268 16.78 10.31 -16.43
CA ARG A 268 17.00 9.33 -15.35
C ARG A 268 18.25 9.58 -14.55
N LEU A 269 19.35 9.96 -15.21
CA LEU A 269 20.58 10.30 -14.50
C LEU A 269 20.38 11.53 -13.62
N TYR A 270 19.67 12.54 -14.13
CA TYR A 270 19.35 13.74 -13.36
C TYR A 270 18.46 13.39 -12.15
N LEU A 271 17.32 12.75 -12.36
CA LEU A 271 16.40 12.38 -11.29
C LEU A 271 17.06 11.42 -10.27
N GLY A 272 17.87 10.46 -10.75
CA GLY A 272 18.55 9.51 -9.89
C GLY A 272 19.52 10.15 -8.92
N GLY A 273 20.22 11.20 -9.34
CA GLY A 273 21.12 11.96 -8.48
C GLY A 273 20.44 13.06 -7.66
N ALA A 274 19.51 13.80 -8.27
CA ALA A 274 18.90 14.96 -7.64
C ALA A 274 17.86 14.58 -6.57
N VAL A 275 17.05 13.53 -6.79
CA VAL A 275 16.01 13.10 -5.86
C VAL A 275 16.58 12.14 -4.83
N GLN A 276 16.32 12.35 -3.55
CA GLN A 276 16.81 11.48 -2.47
C GLN A 276 16.27 10.03 -2.62
N GLY A 277 15.01 9.87 -3.01
CA GLY A 277 14.30 8.62 -2.99
C GLY A 277 13.59 8.42 -1.64
N TYR A 278 12.85 7.33 -1.52
CA TYR A 278 12.19 6.99 -0.25
C TYR A 278 13.24 6.53 0.75
N SER A 279 13.38 7.23 1.86
CA SER A 279 14.53 7.09 2.77
C SER A 279 14.70 5.65 3.31
N VAL A 280 13.61 4.99 3.72
CA VAL A 280 13.67 3.61 4.23
C VAL A 280 14.20 2.65 3.16
N ASP A 281 13.67 2.69 1.93
CA ASP A 281 14.12 1.83 0.83
C ASP A 281 15.58 2.12 0.46
N MET A 282 15.95 3.41 0.35
CA MET A 282 17.29 3.81 -0.01
C MET A 282 18.32 3.42 1.05
N ASN A 283 17.97 3.54 2.33
CA ASN A 283 18.81 3.10 3.45
C ASN A 283 18.98 1.58 3.44
N CYS A 284 17.90 0.82 3.23
CA CYS A 284 17.96 -0.63 3.10
C CYS A 284 18.86 -1.04 1.93
N PHE A 285 18.65 -0.48 0.72
CA PHE A 285 19.47 -0.83 -0.45
C PHE A 285 20.93 -0.47 -0.28
N SER A 286 21.23 0.67 0.35
CA SER A 286 22.59 1.08 0.66
C SER A 286 23.23 0.14 1.68
N ALA A 287 22.54 -0.14 2.79
CA ALA A 287 23.03 -1.03 3.84
C ALA A 287 23.25 -2.46 3.32
N TRP A 288 22.28 -3.00 2.57
CA TRP A 288 22.41 -4.33 1.95
C TRP A 288 23.54 -4.39 0.92
N SER A 289 23.72 -3.34 0.12
CA SER A 289 24.83 -3.25 -0.84
C SER A 289 26.19 -3.27 -0.13
N LEU A 290 26.33 -2.49 0.93
CA LEU A 290 27.57 -2.40 1.72
C LEU A 290 27.84 -3.72 2.44
N ARG A 291 26.81 -4.36 3.00
CA ARG A 291 26.96 -5.67 3.63
C ARG A 291 27.35 -6.75 2.62
N MET A 292 26.74 -6.75 1.42
CA MET A 292 27.18 -7.64 0.34
C MET A 292 28.65 -7.42 -0.03
N ALA A 293 29.13 -6.17 0.01
CA ALA A 293 30.52 -5.84 -0.27
C ALA A 293 31.48 -6.21 0.85
N SER A 294 31.03 -6.24 2.13
CA SER A 294 31.86 -6.61 3.28
C SER A 294 31.85 -8.10 3.57
N GLU A 295 30.66 -8.70 3.69
CA GLU A 295 30.46 -10.08 4.15
C GLU A 295 30.37 -11.08 2.98
N GLY A 296 30.08 -10.58 1.78
CA GLY A 296 29.76 -11.43 0.63
C GLY A 296 28.42 -12.15 0.79
N PRO A 297 28.01 -12.97 -0.19
CA PRO A 297 26.74 -13.66 -0.15
C PRO A 297 26.62 -14.69 0.99
N TRP A 298 27.73 -15.29 1.41
CA TRP A 298 27.75 -16.31 2.47
C TRP A 298 27.55 -15.76 3.87
N GLY A 299 27.82 -14.47 4.11
CA GLY A 299 27.62 -13.80 5.40
C GLY A 299 26.42 -12.84 5.41
N PHE A 300 25.69 -12.71 4.28
CA PHE A 300 24.66 -11.69 4.14
C PHE A 300 23.45 -11.91 5.04
N TYR A 301 22.78 -13.07 4.94
CA TYR A 301 21.62 -13.38 5.76
C TYR A 301 22.07 -13.88 7.13
N SER A 302 21.93 -13.05 8.13
CA SER A 302 22.13 -13.39 9.53
C SER A 302 20.92 -12.95 10.36
N PRO A 303 20.72 -13.48 11.56
CA PRO A 303 19.61 -13.10 12.45
C PRO A 303 19.55 -11.60 12.75
N ASP A 304 20.70 -10.93 12.75
CA ASP A 304 20.84 -9.52 13.12
C ASP A 304 20.52 -8.55 11.98
N VAL A 305 20.20 -9.06 10.80
CA VAL A 305 20.00 -8.23 9.61
C VAL A 305 18.56 -8.32 9.14
N PHE A 306 17.92 -7.16 9.11
CA PHE A 306 16.63 -7.03 8.42
C PHE A 306 16.85 -7.12 6.91
N CYS A 307 16.26 -8.13 6.29
CA CYS A 307 16.13 -8.23 4.84
C CYS A 307 14.90 -9.05 4.49
N ASP A 308 13.97 -8.44 3.77
CA ASP A 308 12.74 -9.04 3.29
C ASP A 308 12.81 -9.42 1.79
N TYR A 309 13.99 -9.22 1.16
CA TYR A 309 14.22 -9.55 -0.25
C TYR A 309 14.92 -10.89 -0.43
N PRO A 310 14.56 -11.63 -1.51
CA PRO A 310 15.23 -12.88 -1.87
C PRO A 310 16.66 -12.68 -2.40
N PRO A 311 17.47 -13.76 -2.45
CA PRO A 311 18.90 -13.72 -2.80
C PRO A 311 19.25 -13.07 -4.12
N GLY A 312 18.39 -13.18 -5.12
CA GLY A 312 18.72 -12.73 -6.48
C GLY A 312 19.01 -11.24 -6.56
N TYR A 313 18.22 -10.41 -5.86
CA TYR A 313 18.46 -8.96 -5.87
C TYR A 313 19.72 -8.58 -5.11
N MET A 314 20.05 -9.31 -4.05
CA MET A 314 21.29 -9.08 -3.28
C MET A 314 22.55 -9.25 -4.14
N LEU A 315 22.55 -10.24 -5.06
CA LEU A 315 23.68 -10.39 -6.00
C LEU A 315 23.81 -9.19 -6.95
N LEU A 316 22.70 -8.55 -7.33
CA LEU A 316 22.76 -7.31 -8.12
C LEU A 316 23.26 -6.12 -7.28
N LEU A 317 22.95 -6.08 -5.99
CA LEU A 317 23.43 -5.05 -5.07
C LEU A 317 24.93 -5.21 -4.72
N TRP A 318 25.52 -6.38 -4.89
CA TRP A 318 26.94 -6.61 -4.59
C TRP A 318 27.89 -5.64 -5.32
N PRO A 319 27.86 -5.55 -6.68
CA PRO A 319 28.67 -4.55 -7.37
C PRO A 319 28.32 -3.11 -7.00
N VAL A 320 27.08 -2.80 -6.65
CA VAL A 320 26.67 -1.49 -6.15
C VAL A 320 27.42 -1.16 -4.86
N GLY A 321 27.46 -2.09 -3.91
CA GLY A 321 28.19 -1.91 -2.66
C GLY A 321 29.71 -1.74 -2.86
N LEU A 322 30.31 -2.48 -3.78
CA LEU A 322 31.72 -2.30 -4.14
C LEU A 322 31.99 -0.90 -4.72
N LEU A 323 31.08 -0.38 -5.55
CA LEU A 323 31.18 0.98 -6.08
C LEU A 323 31.01 2.04 -4.99
N ILE A 324 30.04 1.87 -4.07
CA ILE A 324 29.85 2.77 -2.93
C ILE A 324 31.13 2.83 -2.08
N ARG A 325 31.75 1.67 -1.78
CA ARG A 325 33.01 1.61 -1.03
C ARG A 325 34.15 2.33 -1.74
N ALA A 326 34.20 2.31 -3.06
CA ALA A 326 35.23 2.96 -3.85
C ALA A 326 35.06 4.49 -3.92
N VAL A 327 33.82 4.99 -3.88
CA VAL A 327 33.48 6.42 -4.02
C VAL A 327 33.41 7.12 -2.66
N GLY A 328 32.96 6.44 -1.61
CA GLY A 328 32.77 6.99 -0.27
C GLY A 328 31.33 6.73 0.23
N TYR A 329 31.11 6.95 1.55
CA TYR A 329 29.86 6.58 2.23
C TYR A 329 28.90 7.77 2.40
N ALA A 330 29.36 9.00 2.21
CA ALA A 330 28.53 10.17 2.42
C ALA A 330 27.40 10.24 1.39
N ASP A 331 26.18 10.56 1.83
CA ASP A 331 25.08 10.78 0.90
C ASP A 331 25.44 11.90 -0.08
N SER A 332 25.35 11.59 -1.35
CA SER A 332 25.66 12.49 -2.44
C SER A 332 24.86 12.10 -3.69
N PRO A 333 24.68 13.02 -4.64
CA PRO A 333 24.02 12.71 -5.92
C PRO A 333 24.65 11.52 -6.64
N MET A 334 25.96 11.31 -6.48
CA MET A 334 26.68 10.18 -7.07
C MET A 334 26.31 8.86 -6.38
N ILE A 335 26.27 8.81 -5.05
CA ILE A 335 25.90 7.61 -4.30
C ILE A 335 24.44 7.22 -4.58
N ARG A 336 23.54 8.20 -4.58
CA ARG A 336 22.13 7.98 -4.94
C ARG A 336 22.01 7.39 -6.34
N LEU A 337 22.77 7.91 -7.30
CA LEU A 337 22.78 7.41 -8.67
C LEU A 337 23.34 5.98 -8.76
N ILE A 338 24.39 5.66 -8.00
CA ILE A 338 24.97 4.32 -7.95
C ILE A 338 23.94 3.32 -7.43
N VAL A 339 23.26 3.63 -6.32
CA VAL A 339 22.22 2.75 -5.75
C VAL A 339 21.06 2.53 -6.74
N LYS A 340 20.64 3.58 -7.45
CA LYS A 340 19.54 3.53 -8.43
C LYS A 340 19.96 3.06 -9.83
N SER A 341 21.23 2.73 -10.04
CA SER A 341 21.75 2.36 -11.37
C SER A 341 21.04 1.14 -11.96
N ILE A 342 20.75 0.12 -11.15
CA ILE A 342 20.11 -1.13 -11.61
C ILE A 342 18.71 -0.87 -12.15
N PRO A 343 17.76 -0.25 -11.43
CA PRO A 343 16.45 0.07 -11.98
C PRO A 343 16.53 0.99 -13.21
N ILE A 344 17.42 1.97 -13.24
CA ILE A 344 17.61 2.85 -14.40
C ILE A 344 18.03 2.06 -15.64
N LEU A 345 19.00 1.16 -15.51
CA LEU A 345 19.43 0.31 -16.62
C LEU A 345 18.36 -0.65 -17.09
N CYS A 346 17.58 -1.23 -16.16
CA CYS A 346 16.47 -2.11 -16.50
C CYS A 346 15.35 -1.37 -17.25
N ASP A 347 15.01 -0.15 -16.86
CA ASP A 347 14.05 0.69 -17.58
C ASP A 347 14.45 0.89 -19.05
N MET A 348 15.72 1.26 -19.26
CA MET A 348 16.26 1.42 -20.61
C MET A 348 16.26 0.10 -21.37
N GLY A 349 16.57 -1.01 -20.68
CA GLY A 349 16.52 -2.36 -21.22
C GLY A 349 15.12 -2.75 -21.71
N VAL A 350 14.08 -2.44 -20.92
CA VAL A 350 12.68 -2.67 -21.32
C VAL A 350 12.31 -1.84 -22.56
N ALA A 351 12.67 -0.57 -22.60
CA ALA A 351 12.38 0.29 -23.74
C ALA A 351 13.03 -0.23 -25.05
N ILE A 352 14.32 -0.65 -24.95
CA ILE A 352 15.06 -1.23 -26.07
C ILE A 352 14.44 -2.57 -26.48
N ALA A 353 14.04 -3.42 -25.52
CA ALA A 353 13.40 -4.69 -25.79
C ALA A 353 12.05 -4.53 -26.48
N LEU A 354 11.22 -3.61 -26.02
CA LEU A 354 9.95 -3.25 -26.67
C LEU A 354 10.17 -2.74 -28.09
N PHE A 355 11.17 -1.88 -28.33
CA PHE A 355 11.54 -1.45 -29.68
C PHE A 355 11.98 -2.62 -30.54
N ALA A 356 12.91 -3.44 -30.06
CA ALA A 356 13.44 -4.59 -30.79
C ALA A 356 12.36 -5.62 -31.16
N TYR A 357 11.38 -5.79 -30.27
CA TYR A 357 10.23 -6.66 -30.48
C TYR A 357 9.20 -6.03 -31.43
N ALA A 358 8.91 -4.75 -31.25
CA ALA A 358 7.93 -4.00 -32.02
C ALA A 358 8.35 -3.78 -33.47
N LYS A 359 9.63 -3.43 -33.73
CA LYS A 359 10.13 -3.18 -35.11
C LYS A 359 9.98 -4.35 -36.06
N LYS A 360 9.87 -5.57 -35.55
CA LYS A 360 9.60 -6.78 -36.31
C LYS A 360 8.12 -6.96 -36.67
N ARG A 361 7.21 -6.25 -36.03
CA ARG A 361 5.76 -6.49 -36.07
C ARG A 361 4.94 -5.24 -36.41
N LEU A 362 5.48 -4.06 -36.19
CA LEU A 362 4.83 -2.77 -36.40
C LEU A 362 5.62 -1.92 -37.41
N PRO A 363 5.01 -0.92 -38.04
CA PRO A 363 5.72 0.12 -38.75
C PRO A 363 6.74 0.80 -37.83
N ILE A 364 7.89 1.19 -38.35
CA ILE A 364 9.02 1.67 -37.55
C ILE A 364 8.64 2.88 -36.66
N LYS A 365 7.78 3.79 -37.14
CA LYS A 365 7.29 4.93 -36.37
C LYS A 365 6.48 4.48 -35.16
N ALA A 366 5.63 3.47 -35.32
CA ALA A 366 4.85 2.90 -34.23
C ALA A 366 5.74 2.15 -33.24
N ALA A 367 6.78 1.44 -33.71
CA ALA A 367 7.75 0.79 -32.85
C ALA A 367 8.53 1.80 -31.98
N VAL A 368 8.96 2.92 -32.58
CA VAL A 368 9.61 4.02 -31.88
C VAL A 368 8.66 4.64 -30.85
N PHE A 369 7.41 4.90 -31.25
CA PHE A 369 6.41 5.45 -30.34
C PHE A 369 6.21 4.56 -29.11
N VAL A 370 6.01 3.25 -29.28
CA VAL A 370 5.78 2.34 -28.16
C VAL A 370 6.98 2.28 -27.20
N ALA A 371 8.18 2.28 -27.75
CA ALA A 371 9.40 2.26 -26.94
C ALA A 371 9.60 3.58 -26.15
N LEU A 372 9.41 4.72 -26.79
CA LEU A 372 9.50 6.03 -26.15
C LEU A 372 8.32 6.30 -25.21
N PHE A 373 7.13 5.78 -25.52
CA PHE A 373 5.99 5.80 -24.63
C PHE A 373 6.31 5.15 -23.28
N PHE A 374 7.05 4.03 -23.28
CA PHE A 374 7.54 3.42 -22.04
C PHE A 374 8.72 4.20 -21.45
N ALA A 375 9.72 4.56 -22.26
CA ALA A 375 10.94 5.21 -21.77
C ALA A 375 10.68 6.59 -21.12
N LEU A 376 9.73 7.34 -21.63
CA LEU A 376 9.33 8.67 -21.14
C LEU A 376 8.06 8.63 -20.28
N ASN A 377 7.61 7.44 -19.88
CA ASN A 377 6.45 7.30 -19.02
C ASN A 377 6.77 7.85 -17.61
N PRO A 378 5.98 8.81 -17.11
CA PRO A 378 6.28 9.45 -15.83
C PRO A 378 6.24 8.48 -14.65
N ALA A 379 5.35 7.48 -14.64
CA ALA A 379 5.33 6.43 -13.62
C ALA A 379 6.62 5.60 -13.61
N VAL A 380 7.16 5.31 -14.81
CA VAL A 380 8.43 4.57 -14.95
C VAL A 380 9.61 5.42 -14.49
N LEU A 381 9.62 6.73 -14.83
CA LEU A 381 10.66 7.65 -14.39
C LEU A 381 10.69 7.80 -12.87
N VAL A 382 9.54 7.95 -12.23
CA VAL A 382 9.46 8.08 -10.78
C VAL A 382 9.88 6.78 -10.10
N ASN A 383 9.33 5.65 -10.48
CA ASN A 383 9.60 4.38 -9.83
C ASN A 383 11.08 3.95 -9.93
N GLY A 384 11.68 4.02 -11.14
CA GLY A 384 13.04 3.57 -11.38
C GLY A 384 14.11 4.59 -11.02
N ALA A 385 13.94 5.85 -11.40
CA ALA A 385 14.98 6.86 -11.27
C ALA A 385 14.82 7.76 -10.03
N ALA A 386 13.62 8.23 -9.73
CA ALA A 386 13.41 9.09 -8.57
C ALA A 386 13.40 8.26 -7.27
N TRP A 387 12.61 7.21 -7.21
CA TRP A 387 12.51 6.32 -6.04
C TRP A 387 13.68 5.33 -5.93
N GLY A 388 14.05 4.67 -7.04
CA GLY A 388 15.09 3.63 -7.07
C GLY A 388 14.59 2.21 -6.86
N GLN A 389 13.31 1.94 -7.12
CA GLN A 389 12.65 0.67 -6.81
C GLN A 389 12.98 -0.48 -7.77
N VAL A 390 13.05 -1.69 -7.19
CA VAL A 390 13.35 -2.94 -7.90
C VAL A 390 12.22 -3.44 -8.80
N ASP A 391 11.04 -2.84 -8.75
CA ASP A 391 9.88 -3.23 -9.57
C ASP A 391 10.18 -3.23 -11.07
N THR A 392 11.13 -2.41 -11.50
CA THR A 392 11.63 -2.38 -12.87
C THR A 392 12.33 -3.68 -13.27
N VAL A 393 13.13 -4.25 -12.37
CA VAL A 393 13.80 -5.55 -12.59
C VAL A 393 12.76 -6.64 -12.75
N LEU A 394 11.78 -6.67 -11.85
CA LEU A 394 10.64 -7.58 -11.93
C LEU A 394 9.87 -7.40 -13.24
N GLY A 395 9.52 -6.15 -13.59
CA GLY A 395 8.80 -5.82 -14.82
C GLY A 395 9.53 -6.26 -16.08
N MET A 396 10.85 -6.10 -16.13
CA MET A 396 11.69 -6.55 -17.23
C MET A 396 11.68 -8.08 -17.36
N LEU A 397 11.87 -8.80 -16.25
CA LEU A 397 11.87 -10.26 -16.24
C LEU A 397 10.49 -10.82 -16.64
N MET A 398 9.42 -10.22 -16.14
CA MET A 398 8.05 -10.61 -16.51
C MET A 398 7.73 -10.31 -17.97
N LEU A 399 8.22 -9.19 -18.52
CA LEU A 399 8.11 -8.89 -19.95
C LEU A 399 8.78 -9.97 -20.81
N PHE A 400 10.01 -10.36 -20.48
CA PHE A 400 10.73 -11.42 -21.21
C PHE A 400 10.11 -12.79 -21.01
N THR A 401 9.61 -13.08 -19.80
CA THR A 401 8.87 -14.31 -19.52
C THR A 401 7.62 -14.40 -20.39
N ALA A 402 6.84 -13.33 -20.46
CA ALA A 402 5.63 -13.27 -21.30
C ALA A 402 5.97 -13.42 -22.80
N MET A 403 7.02 -12.74 -23.27
CA MET A 403 7.48 -12.87 -24.66
C MET A 403 7.87 -14.32 -24.98
N ALA A 404 8.59 -14.99 -24.09
CA ALA A 404 9.02 -16.38 -24.27
C ALA A 404 7.83 -17.36 -24.17
N ALA A 405 6.93 -17.16 -23.23
CA ALA A 405 5.74 -18.00 -23.03
C ALA A 405 4.76 -17.93 -24.20
N MET A 406 4.56 -16.75 -24.79
CA MET A 406 3.73 -16.59 -26.00
C MET A 406 4.28 -17.37 -27.21
N GLU A 407 5.60 -17.53 -27.28
CA GLU A 407 6.30 -18.23 -28.36
C GLU A 407 6.60 -19.68 -28.01
N ASN A 408 6.04 -20.22 -26.92
CA ASN A 408 6.27 -21.58 -26.40
C ASN A 408 7.76 -21.92 -26.18
N ARG A 409 8.57 -20.89 -25.86
CA ARG A 409 9.99 -21.03 -25.55
C ARG A 409 10.21 -21.35 -24.07
N TRP A 410 9.76 -22.51 -23.65
CA TRP A 410 9.78 -22.90 -22.24
C TRP A 410 11.18 -22.99 -21.64
N ARG A 411 12.21 -23.27 -22.47
CA ARG A 411 13.62 -23.19 -22.03
C ARG A 411 14.04 -21.80 -21.53
N ALA A 412 13.38 -20.74 -21.99
CA ALA A 412 13.65 -19.38 -21.57
C ALA A 412 12.60 -18.89 -20.57
N ALA A 413 11.31 -19.20 -20.77
CA ALA A 413 10.23 -18.70 -19.94
C ALA A 413 10.35 -19.17 -18.48
N LEU A 414 10.65 -20.46 -18.25
CA LEU A 414 10.71 -21.02 -16.90
C LEU A 414 11.89 -20.47 -16.09
N PRO A 415 13.15 -20.45 -16.58
CA PRO A 415 14.23 -19.84 -15.81
C PRO A 415 14.08 -18.35 -15.61
N LEU A 416 13.54 -17.59 -16.58
CA LEU A 416 13.24 -16.16 -16.39
C LEU A 416 12.21 -15.94 -15.28
N PHE A 417 11.17 -16.78 -15.24
CA PHE A 417 10.17 -16.69 -14.18
C PHE A 417 10.75 -17.03 -12.79
N VAL A 418 11.52 -18.13 -12.69
CA VAL A 418 12.18 -18.50 -11.42
C VAL A 418 13.16 -17.41 -10.98
N THR A 419 13.92 -16.83 -11.91
CA THR A 419 14.79 -15.69 -11.61
C THR A 419 13.96 -14.50 -11.11
N ALA A 420 12.81 -14.21 -11.72
CA ALA A 420 11.93 -13.13 -11.26
C ALA A 420 11.42 -13.37 -9.83
N VAL A 421 11.03 -14.59 -9.50
CA VAL A 421 10.63 -14.98 -8.14
C VAL A 421 11.77 -14.75 -7.14
N LEU A 422 13.00 -15.12 -7.52
CA LEU A 422 14.19 -14.93 -6.67
C LEU A 422 14.69 -13.49 -6.61
N MET A 423 14.20 -12.59 -7.47
CA MET A 423 14.46 -11.13 -7.37
C MET A 423 13.43 -10.45 -6.47
N LYS A 424 12.17 -10.81 -6.62
CA LYS A 424 11.07 -10.23 -5.82
C LYS A 424 9.89 -11.22 -5.70
N PRO A 425 9.39 -11.51 -4.48
CA PRO A 425 8.31 -12.48 -4.26
C PRO A 425 7.03 -12.18 -5.03
N GLN A 426 6.76 -10.94 -5.37
CA GLN A 426 5.61 -10.50 -6.16
C GLN A 426 5.49 -11.18 -7.53
N ALA A 427 6.58 -11.73 -8.09
CA ALA A 427 6.52 -12.54 -9.30
C ALA A 427 5.54 -13.73 -9.18
N LEU A 428 5.34 -14.25 -7.96
CA LEU A 428 4.39 -15.33 -7.67
C LEU A 428 2.95 -14.98 -8.04
N LEU A 429 2.58 -13.69 -8.04
CA LEU A 429 1.25 -13.25 -8.49
C LEU A 429 0.95 -13.70 -9.93
N PHE A 430 1.95 -13.82 -10.79
CA PHE A 430 1.77 -14.24 -12.17
C PHE A 430 1.72 -15.76 -12.36
N ALA A 431 2.11 -16.54 -11.34
CA ALA A 431 2.21 -18.00 -11.43
C ALA A 431 0.91 -18.69 -11.87
N PRO A 432 -0.29 -18.36 -11.32
CA PRO A 432 -1.52 -19.03 -11.71
C PRO A 432 -1.83 -18.89 -13.21
N VAL A 433 -1.72 -17.67 -13.73
CA VAL A 433 -2.01 -17.39 -15.15
C VAL A 433 -0.96 -18.04 -16.05
N GLY A 434 0.33 -17.94 -15.67
CA GLY A 434 1.43 -18.58 -16.40
C GLY A 434 1.35 -20.10 -16.44
N LEU A 435 1.01 -20.72 -15.30
CA LEU A 435 0.85 -22.19 -15.19
C LEU A 435 -0.31 -22.69 -16.06
N ILE A 436 -1.46 -22.05 -15.98
CA ILE A 436 -2.62 -22.44 -16.79
C ILE A 436 -2.32 -22.23 -18.28
N TRP A 437 -1.62 -21.16 -18.64
CA TRP A 437 -1.15 -20.96 -20.02
C TRP A 437 -0.22 -22.10 -20.48
N LEU A 438 0.74 -22.50 -19.65
CA LEU A 438 1.63 -23.64 -19.93
C LEU A 438 0.83 -24.94 -20.16
N VAL A 439 -0.13 -25.24 -19.28
CA VAL A 439 -0.99 -26.44 -19.41
C VAL A 439 -1.81 -26.35 -20.70
N MET A 440 -2.41 -25.20 -21.00
CA MET A 440 -3.15 -24.98 -22.25
C MET A 440 -2.25 -25.26 -23.49
N ALA A 441 -1.04 -24.72 -23.52
CA ALA A 441 -0.10 -24.89 -24.60
C ALA A 441 0.27 -26.38 -24.80
N LEU A 442 0.56 -27.12 -23.71
CA LEU A 442 0.90 -28.53 -23.74
C LEU A 442 -0.25 -29.43 -24.20
N VAL A 443 -1.47 -29.10 -23.81
CA VAL A 443 -2.66 -29.90 -24.10
C VAL A 443 -3.10 -29.72 -25.54
N THR A 444 -2.99 -28.52 -26.08
CA THR A 444 -3.56 -28.16 -27.39
C THR A 444 -2.63 -28.47 -28.57
N ASP A 445 -1.33 -28.33 -28.39
CA ASP A 445 -0.37 -28.66 -29.45
C ASP A 445 -0.03 -30.16 -29.47
N ARG A 446 -0.99 -30.95 -29.94
CA ARG A 446 -0.86 -32.43 -29.98
C ARG A 446 0.24 -32.89 -30.91
N GLN A 447 0.53 -32.15 -31.99
CA GLN A 447 1.54 -32.55 -32.99
C GLN A 447 2.96 -32.35 -32.44
N ASN A 448 3.20 -31.25 -31.70
CA ASN A 448 4.52 -30.92 -31.15
C ASN A 448 4.65 -31.24 -29.65
N ARG A 449 3.68 -31.93 -29.05
CA ARG A 449 3.63 -32.16 -27.59
C ARG A 449 4.94 -32.74 -27.04
N LYS A 450 5.55 -33.74 -27.72
CA LYS A 450 6.83 -34.33 -27.29
C LYS A 450 7.95 -33.28 -27.26
N ALA A 451 8.00 -32.43 -28.31
CA ALA A 451 9.00 -31.36 -28.41
C ALA A 451 8.77 -30.28 -27.33
N GLN A 452 7.54 -29.93 -27.07
CA GLN A 452 7.19 -28.96 -25.99
C GLN A 452 7.49 -29.53 -24.61
N TRP A 453 7.14 -30.79 -24.32
CA TRP A 453 7.53 -31.46 -23.08
C TRP A 453 9.03 -31.48 -22.87
N ARG A 454 9.79 -31.78 -23.94
CA ARG A 454 11.25 -31.69 -23.89
C ARG A 454 11.75 -30.29 -23.56
N GLN A 455 11.14 -29.26 -24.14
CA GLN A 455 11.48 -27.85 -23.78
C GLN A 455 11.14 -27.52 -22.35
N VAL A 456 10.00 -27.98 -21.84
CA VAL A 456 9.59 -27.77 -20.44
C VAL A 456 10.58 -28.42 -19.47
N TRP A 457 10.93 -29.71 -19.70
CA TRP A 457 11.92 -30.39 -18.87
C TRP A 457 13.27 -29.70 -18.87
N GLN A 458 13.74 -29.31 -20.08
CA GLN A 458 14.98 -28.56 -20.20
C GLN A 458 14.88 -27.18 -19.53
N GLY A 459 13.73 -26.52 -19.65
CA GLY A 459 13.45 -25.26 -18.96
C GLY A 459 13.45 -25.40 -17.44
N LEU A 460 12.87 -26.48 -16.91
CA LEU A 460 12.90 -26.78 -15.49
C LEU A 460 14.31 -27.06 -14.98
N LEU A 461 15.11 -27.81 -15.73
CA LEU A 461 16.51 -28.08 -15.37
C LEU A 461 17.34 -26.80 -15.39
N ILE A 462 17.17 -25.93 -16.40
CA ILE A 462 17.83 -24.62 -16.45
C ILE A 462 17.34 -23.73 -15.30
N ALA A 463 16.04 -23.70 -15.01
CA ALA A 463 15.47 -22.95 -13.90
C ALA A 463 16.02 -23.41 -12.55
N LEU A 464 16.15 -24.73 -12.35
CA LEU A 464 16.82 -25.29 -11.16
C LEU A 464 18.28 -24.85 -11.08
N GLY A 465 19.01 -24.90 -12.22
CA GLY A 465 20.39 -24.41 -12.29
C GLY A 465 20.49 -22.93 -11.94
N CYS A 466 19.59 -22.09 -12.46
CA CYS A 466 19.51 -20.67 -12.11
C CYS A 466 19.18 -20.49 -10.61
N ALA A 467 18.23 -21.24 -10.08
CA ALA A 467 17.87 -21.17 -8.67
C ALA A 467 19.05 -21.55 -7.77
N LEU A 468 19.74 -22.65 -8.10
CA LEU A 468 20.93 -23.08 -7.36
C LEU A 468 22.05 -22.01 -7.46
N ALA A 469 22.30 -21.45 -8.63
CA ALA A 469 23.32 -20.43 -8.82
C ALA A 469 23.03 -19.14 -8.01
N LEU A 470 21.76 -18.76 -7.90
CA LEU A 470 21.35 -17.56 -7.16
C LEU A 470 21.28 -17.79 -5.64
N VAL A 471 20.92 -19.01 -5.21
CA VAL A 471 20.63 -19.31 -3.78
C VAL A 471 21.81 -19.94 -3.08
N ALA A 472 22.57 -20.84 -3.73
CA ALA A 472 23.62 -21.62 -3.09
C ALA A 472 24.70 -20.77 -2.41
N PRO A 473 25.14 -19.61 -2.97
CA PRO A 473 26.13 -18.78 -2.29
C PRO A 473 25.67 -18.28 -0.92
N PHE A 474 24.38 -18.08 -0.73
CA PHE A 474 23.79 -17.61 0.52
C PHE A 474 23.46 -18.75 1.50
N ALA A 475 23.34 -19.97 0.99
CA ALA A 475 23.01 -21.13 1.80
C ALA A 475 24.18 -21.71 2.59
N VAL A 476 25.42 -21.32 2.28
CA VAL A 476 26.65 -21.91 2.84
C VAL A 476 26.68 -21.88 4.36
N ASN A 477 26.26 -20.78 4.98
CA ASN A 477 26.31 -20.59 6.43
C ASN A 477 24.92 -20.67 7.10
N GLN A 478 23.89 -21.12 6.35
CA GLN A 478 22.56 -21.29 6.94
C GLN A 478 22.45 -22.63 7.67
N SER A 479 22.12 -22.58 8.95
CA SER A 479 21.87 -23.77 9.78
C SER A 479 20.51 -24.43 9.50
N ASP A 480 19.51 -23.61 9.06
CA ASP A 480 18.18 -24.08 8.71
C ASP A 480 18.12 -24.40 7.20
N PRO A 481 17.90 -25.66 6.79
CA PRO A 481 17.73 -26.01 5.38
C PRO A 481 16.52 -25.32 4.73
N ALA A 482 15.53 -24.90 5.51
CA ALA A 482 14.32 -24.22 5.06
C ALA A 482 14.42 -22.68 5.11
N TRP A 483 15.60 -22.10 5.40
CA TRP A 483 15.80 -20.65 5.59
C TRP A 483 15.16 -19.79 4.51
N LEU A 484 15.27 -20.21 3.25
CA LEU A 484 14.68 -19.48 2.14
C LEU A 484 13.15 -19.49 2.21
N LEU A 485 12.56 -20.62 2.56
CA LEU A 485 11.10 -20.73 2.74
C LEU A 485 10.64 -19.86 3.90
N THR A 486 11.40 -19.88 4.99
CA THR A 486 11.17 -19.02 6.17
C THR A 486 11.26 -17.53 5.80
N LEU A 487 12.24 -17.15 4.97
CA LEU A 487 12.35 -15.78 4.45
C LEU A 487 11.10 -15.38 3.66
N TYR A 488 10.64 -16.23 2.72
CA TYR A 488 9.41 -15.95 1.96
C TYR A 488 8.17 -15.87 2.86
N GLN A 489 8.06 -16.73 3.86
CA GLN A 489 6.95 -16.68 4.82
C GLN A 489 6.96 -15.37 5.62
N LYS A 490 8.13 -14.94 6.10
CA LYS A 490 8.29 -13.65 6.78
C LYS A 490 7.87 -12.49 5.86
N THR A 491 8.40 -12.44 4.65
CA THR A 491 8.10 -11.37 3.69
C THR A 491 6.62 -11.31 3.31
N LEU A 492 5.98 -12.47 3.10
CA LEU A 492 4.56 -12.52 2.74
C LEU A 492 3.63 -12.24 3.93
N SER A 493 4.10 -12.46 5.17
CA SER A 493 3.36 -12.14 6.39
C SER A 493 3.60 -10.72 6.90
N SER A 494 4.60 -10.00 6.39
CA SER A 494 4.82 -8.60 6.74
C SER A 494 3.73 -7.71 6.12
N TYR A 495 3.58 -6.51 6.66
CA TYR A 495 2.61 -5.50 6.18
C TYR A 495 1.16 -5.99 6.19
N ASN A 496 0.63 -6.32 7.37
CA ASN A 496 -0.75 -6.81 7.54
C ASN A 496 -1.81 -5.69 7.47
N TYR A 497 -1.69 -4.81 6.47
CA TYR A 497 -2.60 -3.69 6.26
C TYR A 497 -3.46 -3.87 5.01
N ALA A 498 -4.63 -3.26 5.00
CA ALA A 498 -5.56 -3.36 3.89
C ALA A 498 -5.04 -2.65 2.64
N ALA A 499 -4.51 -1.45 2.77
CA ALA A 499 -3.80 -0.71 1.73
C ALA A 499 -2.55 -0.04 2.31
N LEU A 500 -1.53 0.14 1.48
CA LEU A 500 -0.25 0.76 1.82
C LEU A 500 -0.04 1.93 0.86
N ASN A 501 -0.69 3.06 1.14
CA ASN A 501 -0.72 4.26 0.31
C ASN A 501 -1.17 4.03 -1.14
N THR A 502 -1.79 2.90 -1.43
CA THR A 502 -2.20 2.52 -2.78
C THR A 502 -3.55 3.13 -3.11
N ALA A 503 -3.64 3.90 -4.18
CA ALA A 503 -4.90 4.42 -4.68
C ALA A 503 -5.79 3.29 -5.25
N ASN A 504 -6.41 2.51 -4.37
CA ASN A 504 -7.24 1.35 -4.70
C ASN A 504 -8.56 1.35 -3.94
N LEU A 505 -9.37 0.30 -4.15
CA LEU A 505 -10.67 0.17 -3.49
C LEU A 505 -10.56 0.10 -1.96
N MET A 506 -9.53 -0.58 -1.43
CA MET A 506 -9.36 -0.71 0.02
C MET A 506 -9.03 0.64 0.65
N TYR A 507 -8.19 1.46 -0.01
CA TYR A 507 -7.91 2.83 0.40
C TYR A 507 -9.19 3.67 0.46
N LEU A 508 -9.99 3.64 -0.61
CA LEU A 508 -11.27 4.38 -0.70
C LEU A 508 -12.26 3.99 0.42
N LEU A 509 -12.14 2.77 0.94
CA LEU A 509 -12.94 2.26 2.05
C LEU A 509 -12.33 2.54 3.44
N GLY A 510 -11.33 3.43 3.53
CA GLY A 510 -10.66 3.77 4.78
C GLY A 510 -9.63 2.74 5.25
N GLY A 511 -9.20 1.84 4.35
CA GLY A 511 -8.25 0.77 4.66
C GLY A 511 -6.77 1.16 4.60
N ASN A 512 -6.43 2.44 4.39
CA ASN A 512 -5.04 2.85 4.34
C ASN A 512 -4.39 2.70 5.73
N TRP A 513 -3.34 1.89 5.80
CA TRP A 513 -2.65 1.51 7.05
C TRP A 513 -3.57 0.90 8.11
N SER A 514 -4.79 0.51 7.74
CA SER A 514 -5.72 -0.18 8.63
C SER A 514 -5.42 -1.67 8.68
N PRO A 515 -5.50 -2.31 9.84
CA PRO A 515 -5.31 -3.75 9.97
C PRO A 515 -6.26 -4.55 9.08
N LEU A 516 -5.80 -5.67 8.55
CA LEU A 516 -6.61 -6.55 7.69
C LEU A 516 -7.86 -7.09 8.37
N SER A 517 -7.82 -7.26 9.68
CA SER A 517 -8.93 -7.75 10.51
C SER A 517 -9.98 -6.69 10.80
N SER A 518 -9.69 -5.41 10.53
CA SER A 518 -10.65 -4.33 10.76
C SER A 518 -11.67 -4.23 9.63
N ASP A 519 -12.77 -3.57 9.92
CA ASP A 519 -13.82 -3.21 8.97
C ASP A 519 -13.64 -1.80 8.38
N GLY A 520 -12.55 -1.14 8.75
CA GLY A 520 -12.22 0.23 8.36
C GLY A 520 -12.73 1.25 9.37
N SER A 521 -11.85 2.15 9.80
CA SER A 521 -12.25 3.35 10.51
C SER A 521 -12.58 4.44 9.49
N VAL A 522 -13.74 4.93 9.65
CA VAL A 522 -14.42 6.03 9.02
C VAL A 522 -13.55 7.10 8.35
N GLN A 523 -13.64 7.20 7.01
CA GLN A 523 -13.49 8.54 6.42
C GLN A 523 -14.61 8.89 5.44
N ILE A 524 -15.03 8.00 4.57
CA ILE A 524 -16.15 8.23 3.66
C ILE A 524 -17.12 7.05 3.68
N VAL A 525 -16.59 5.81 3.78
CA VAL A 525 -17.37 4.58 3.71
C VAL A 525 -16.67 3.50 4.54
N THR A 526 -17.37 2.92 5.50
CA THR A 526 -16.91 1.71 6.20
C THR A 526 -17.34 0.45 5.45
N LEU A 527 -16.66 -0.69 5.67
CA LEU A 527 -17.07 -2.01 5.16
C LEU A 527 -18.35 -2.52 5.87
N SER A 528 -19.35 -1.64 6.00
CA SER A 528 -20.66 -1.99 6.48
C SER A 528 -21.38 -2.89 5.47
N TRP A 529 -22.43 -3.57 5.90
CA TRP A 529 -23.22 -4.53 5.11
C TRP A 529 -23.59 -4.04 3.70
N TRP A 530 -23.79 -2.75 3.51
CA TRP A 530 -24.20 -2.19 2.24
C TRP A 530 -23.06 -2.18 1.18
N VAL A 531 -21.80 -2.13 1.58
CA VAL A 531 -20.66 -2.16 0.64
C VAL A 531 -20.61 -3.49 -0.13
N PRO A 532 -20.58 -4.66 0.52
CA PRO A 532 -20.69 -5.94 -0.18
C PRO A 532 -22.00 -6.07 -0.97
N ALA A 533 -23.13 -5.54 -0.46
CA ALA A 533 -24.42 -5.58 -1.16
C ALA A 533 -24.39 -4.77 -2.46
N VAL A 534 -23.84 -3.55 -2.43
CA VAL A 534 -23.68 -2.70 -3.62
C VAL A 534 -22.70 -3.34 -4.59
N THR A 535 -21.56 -3.83 -4.09
CA THR A 535 -20.57 -4.56 -4.90
C THR A 535 -21.21 -5.74 -5.62
N GLY A 536 -21.96 -6.57 -4.89
CA GLY A 536 -22.66 -7.71 -5.44
C GLY A 536 -23.66 -7.29 -6.53
N THR A 537 -24.45 -6.25 -6.26
CA THR A 537 -25.39 -5.70 -7.23
C THR A 537 -24.71 -5.20 -8.50
N LEU A 538 -23.63 -4.43 -8.39
CA LEU A 538 -22.89 -3.91 -9.54
C LEU A 538 -22.28 -5.03 -10.38
N LEU A 539 -21.71 -6.06 -9.74
CA LEU A 539 -21.18 -7.23 -10.44
C LEU A 539 -22.29 -8.04 -11.13
N MET A 540 -23.45 -8.21 -10.49
CA MET A 540 -24.58 -8.87 -11.13
C MET A 540 -25.10 -8.09 -12.33
N VAL A 541 -25.23 -6.78 -12.23
CA VAL A 541 -25.61 -5.90 -13.33
C VAL A 541 -24.61 -6.00 -14.47
N PHE A 542 -23.32 -5.88 -14.19
CA PHE A 542 -22.25 -6.02 -15.18
C PHE A 542 -22.28 -7.41 -15.85
N GLY A 543 -22.41 -8.47 -15.07
CA GLY A 543 -22.50 -9.84 -15.55
C GLY A 543 -23.73 -10.09 -16.44
N PHE A 544 -24.89 -9.55 -16.05
CA PHE A 544 -26.10 -9.62 -16.83
C PHE A 544 -25.95 -8.90 -18.19
N PHE A 545 -25.40 -7.69 -18.19
CA PHE A 545 -25.12 -6.97 -19.44
C PHE A 545 -24.09 -7.67 -20.30
N ALA A 546 -23.02 -8.22 -19.72
CA ALA A 546 -22.03 -9.00 -20.43
C ALA A 546 -22.65 -10.23 -21.11
N ALA A 547 -23.53 -10.96 -20.43
CA ALA A 547 -24.22 -12.13 -20.95
C ALA A 547 -25.33 -11.78 -21.97
N LYS A 548 -26.12 -10.73 -21.72
CA LYS A 548 -27.31 -10.39 -22.51
C LYS A 548 -26.98 -9.66 -23.83
N LEU A 549 -25.89 -8.94 -23.91
CA LEU A 549 -25.38 -8.38 -25.18
C LEU A 549 -25.18 -9.47 -26.24
N GLN A 550 -24.99 -10.73 -25.82
CA GLN A 550 -24.94 -11.88 -26.70
C GLN A 550 -26.27 -12.14 -27.43
N GLN A 551 -27.41 -12.06 -26.72
CA GLN A 551 -28.72 -12.35 -27.30
C GLN A 551 -29.21 -11.25 -28.24
N GLY A 552 -28.97 -9.98 -27.90
CA GLY A 552 -29.35 -8.84 -28.74
C GLY A 552 -28.58 -8.74 -30.07
N VAL A 553 -27.25 -8.99 -30.02
CA VAL A 553 -26.38 -8.99 -31.22
C VAL A 553 -26.68 -10.18 -32.12
N GLY A 554 -27.01 -11.35 -31.53
CA GLY A 554 -27.44 -12.51 -32.30
C GLY A 554 -28.77 -12.28 -33.05
N ALA A 555 -29.75 -11.69 -32.39
CA ALA A 555 -31.06 -11.39 -32.97
C ALA A 555 -30.96 -10.31 -34.09
N VAL A 556 -30.18 -9.25 -33.87
CA VAL A 556 -29.94 -8.21 -34.89
C VAL A 556 -29.15 -8.77 -36.06
N LYS A 557 -28.15 -9.63 -35.82
CA LYS A 557 -27.33 -10.27 -36.85
C LYS A 557 -28.10 -11.26 -37.68
N THR A 558 -29.07 -11.98 -37.09
CA THR A 558 -29.96 -12.90 -37.80
C THR A 558 -30.98 -12.13 -38.66
N ARG A 559 -31.47 -10.98 -38.20
CA ARG A 559 -32.32 -10.10 -39.01
C ARG A 559 -31.59 -9.42 -40.17
N LEU A 560 -30.32 -9.03 -39.98
CA LEU A 560 -29.50 -8.42 -41.04
C LEU A 560 -28.92 -9.47 -42.00
N ARG A 561 -28.75 -10.74 -41.59
CA ARG A 561 -28.37 -11.87 -42.49
C ARG A 561 -29.47 -12.25 -43.49
N GLY A 562 -30.72 -11.99 -43.19
CA GLY A 562 -31.82 -12.10 -44.16
C GLY A 562 -31.74 -11.15 -45.34
N LEU A 563 -30.81 -10.16 -45.31
CA LEU A 563 -30.72 -9.08 -46.29
C LEU A 563 -29.37 -9.03 -47.04
N ARG A 564 -28.38 -9.92 -46.78
CA ARG A 564 -27.11 -9.99 -47.50
C ARG A 564 -26.52 -11.41 -47.57
N ALA A 565 -25.89 -11.70 -48.70
CA ALA A 565 -25.20 -12.98 -49.02
C ALA A 565 -24.06 -13.34 -48.09
N PRO A 566 -23.61 -14.62 -48.00
CA PRO A 566 -22.81 -15.15 -46.90
C PRO A 566 -21.35 -14.69 -47.00
N GLU A 567 -20.94 -13.80 -46.10
CA GLU A 567 -19.53 -13.61 -45.79
C GLU A 567 -19.18 -14.35 -44.51
N THR A 568 -18.20 -15.22 -44.66
CA THR A 568 -17.41 -16.00 -43.68
C THR A 568 -17.87 -15.98 -42.21
N ALA A 569 -18.34 -17.15 -41.80
CA ALA A 569 -19.06 -17.41 -40.51
C ALA A 569 -18.23 -17.33 -39.23
N ASP A 570 -16.98 -16.82 -39.22
CA ASP A 570 -16.06 -17.12 -38.10
C ASP A 570 -15.77 -16.04 -37.08
N GLU A 571 -15.95 -14.76 -37.41
CA GLU A 571 -15.66 -13.67 -36.43
C GLU A 571 -16.77 -13.46 -35.40
N GLY A 572 -18.01 -13.79 -35.73
CA GLY A 572 -19.14 -13.67 -34.80
C GLY A 572 -19.15 -14.73 -33.69
N ALA A 573 -18.69 -15.92 -33.99
CA ALA A 573 -18.71 -17.07 -33.07
C ALA A 573 -17.68 -16.93 -31.91
N THR A 574 -16.66 -16.09 -32.06
CA THR A 574 -15.59 -15.95 -31.07
C THR A 574 -15.88 -14.94 -29.98
N SER A 575 -16.58 -13.87 -30.33
CA SER A 575 -17.06 -12.89 -29.32
C SER A 575 -18.04 -13.55 -28.34
N ASP A 576 -18.79 -14.51 -28.81
CA ASP A 576 -19.83 -15.22 -28.06
C ASP A 576 -19.24 -16.13 -26.97
N ARG A 577 -18.09 -16.77 -27.20
CA ARG A 577 -17.52 -17.75 -26.26
C ARG A 577 -16.98 -17.14 -24.97
N ARG A 578 -16.60 -15.86 -24.97
CA ARG A 578 -16.03 -15.17 -23.78
C ARG A 578 -17.08 -14.55 -22.89
N ARG A 579 -18.10 -13.99 -23.48
CA ARG A 579 -19.10 -13.17 -22.77
C ARG A 579 -19.89 -13.99 -21.76
N LEU A 580 -20.35 -15.18 -22.17
CA LEU A 580 -21.15 -16.02 -21.27
C LEU A 580 -20.37 -16.47 -20.03
N PRO A 581 -19.16 -17.10 -20.13
CA PRO A 581 -18.45 -17.53 -18.94
C PRO A 581 -18.00 -16.36 -18.05
N LEU A 582 -17.58 -15.22 -18.61
CA LEU A 582 -17.24 -14.04 -17.83
C LEU A 582 -18.46 -13.41 -17.18
N GLY A 583 -19.59 -13.35 -17.91
CA GLY A 583 -20.86 -12.86 -17.35
C GLY A 583 -21.35 -13.75 -16.21
N LEU A 584 -21.31 -15.07 -16.37
CA LEU A 584 -21.67 -16.02 -15.31
C LEU A 584 -20.75 -15.93 -14.08
N LEU A 585 -19.45 -15.72 -14.30
CA LEU A 585 -18.50 -15.50 -13.21
C LEU A 585 -18.86 -14.24 -12.41
N CYS A 586 -19.14 -13.13 -13.10
CA CYS A 586 -19.58 -11.89 -12.45
C CYS A 586 -20.90 -12.08 -11.68
N LEU A 587 -21.86 -12.84 -12.22
CA LEU A 587 -23.10 -13.17 -11.52
C LEU A 587 -22.83 -14.01 -10.27
N LEU A 588 -21.99 -15.04 -10.36
CA LEU A 588 -21.63 -15.90 -9.23
C LEU A 588 -20.99 -15.10 -8.09
N PHE A 589 -19.97 -14.31 -8.40
CA PHE A 589 -19.32 -13.46 -7.40
C PHE A 589 -20.24 -12.35 -6.91
N GLY A 590 -21.08 -11.80 -7.78
CA GLY A 590 -22.10 -10.83 -7.40
C GLY A 590 -23.05 -11.37 -6.34
N VAL A 591 -23.55 -12.59 -6.53
CA VAL A 591 -24.36 -13.29 -5.52
C VAL A 591 -23.53 -13.56 -4.25
N GLY A 592 -22.28 -14.01 -4.38
CA GLY A 592 -21.38 -14.23 -3.25
C GLY A 592 -21.19 -12.98 -2.38
N PHE A 593 -20.90 -11.84 -2.99
CA PHE A 593 -20.79 -10.55 -2.27
C PHE A 593 -22.14 -10.12 -1.66
N ALA A 594 -23.25 -10.30 -2.36
CA ALA A 594 -24.55 -9.97 -1.80
C ALA A 594 -24.90 -10.85 -0.57
N VAL A 595 -24.55 -12.13 -0.61
CA VAL A 595 -24.72 -13.03 0.54
C VAL A 595 -23.77 -12.68 1.67
N SER A 596 -22.52 -12.29 1.36
CA SER A 596 -21.54 -11.89 2.39
C SER A 596 -21.97 -10.65 3.17
N ALA A 597 -22.87 -9.84 2.63
CA ALA A 597 -23.47 -8.69 3.34
C ALA A 597 -24.26 -9.08 4.61
N ALA A 598 -24.64 -10.36 4.74
CA ALA A 598 -25.31 -10.88 5.95
C ALA A 598 -24.33 -11.26 7.07
N PHE A 599 -23.02 -11.19 6.84
CA PHE A 599 -21.97 -11.60 7.77
C PHE A 599 -21.03 -10.42 8.05
N PRO A 600 -20.33 -10.40 9.20
CA PRO A 600 -19.27 -9.43 9.46
C PRO A 600 -18.24 -9.47 8.33
N CYS A 601 -17.93 -8.31 7.78
CA CYS A 601 -17.03 -8.15 6.65
C CYS A 601 -15.79 -7.38 7.11
N THR A 602 -14.62 -7.98 6.94
CA THR A 602 -13.33 -7.36 7.22
C THR A 602 -12.56 -7.14 5.93
N PHE A 603 -11.53 -6.29 5.94
CA PHE A 603 -10.70 -6.07 4.76
C PHE A 603 -10.11 -7.34 4.21
N ILE A 604 -9.67 -8.28 5.07
CA ILE A 604 -9.11 -9.55 4.60
C ILE A 604 -10.14 -10.38 3.85
N SER A 605 -11.36 -10.51 4.36
CA SER A 605 -12.41 -11.31 3.73
C SER A 605 -12.85 -10.68 2.40
N TYR A 606 -13.12 -9.38 2.42
CA TYR A 606 -13.60 -8.63 1.27
C TYR A 606 -12.53 -8.54 0.16
N GLY A 607 -11.29 -8.19 0.52
CA GLY A 607 -10.19 -8.08 -0.43
C GLY A 607 -9.76 -9.42 -1.00
N THR A 608 -9.78 -10.50 -0.21
CA THR A 608 -9.48 -11.85 -0.70
C THR A 608 -10.53 -12.30 -1.72
N CYS A 609 -11.81 -12.07 -1.48
CA CYS A 609 -12.86 -12.35 -2.47
C CYS A 609 -12.61 -11.60 -3.79
N TRP A 610 -12.22 -10.33 -3.72
CA TRP A 610 -11.87 -9.55 -4.90
C TRP A 610 -10.62 -10.06 -5.62
N MET A 611 -9.58 -10.46 -4.89
CA MET A 611 -8.36 -11.04 -5.49
C MET A 611 -8.68 -12.34 -6.21
N VAL A 612 -9.46 -13.22 -5.60
CA VAL A 612 -9.93 -14.47 -6.24
C VAL A 612 -10.74 -14.16 -7.50
N PHE A 613 -11.64 -13.18 -7.43
CA PHE A 613 -12.38 -12.72 -8.60
C PHE A 613 -11.45 -12.25 -9.72
N ALA A 614 -10.47 -11.39 -9.41
CA ALA A 614 -9.53 -10.87 -10.39
C ALA A 614 -8.73 -11.98 -11.10
N TYR A 615 -8.25 -12.97 -10.33
CA TYR A 615 -7.57 -14.14 -10.90
C TYR A 615 -8.50 -14.97 -11.79
N LEU A 616 -9.66 -15.33 -11.30
CA LEU A 616 -10.60 -16.15 -12.07
C LEU A 616 -11.12 -15.41 -13.32
N PHE A 617 -11.35 -14.10 -13.21
CA PHE A 617 -11.78 -13.28 -14.34
C PHE A 617 -10.73 -13.26 -15.46
N ALA A 618 -9.46 -13.07 -15.10
CA ALA A 618 -8.36 -13.13 -16.07
C ALA A 618 -8.18 -14.54 -16.64
N LEU A 619 -8.22 -15.58 -15.81
CA LEU A 619 -8.07 -16.98 -16.23
C LEU A 619 -9.21 -17.44 -17.16
N VAL A 620 -10.46 -17.19 -16.78
CA VAL A 620 -11.64 -17.52 -17.59
C VAL A 620 -11.61 -16.76 -18.90
N GLY A 621 -11.25 -15.49 -18.89
CA GLY A 621 -11.06 -14.68 -20.09
C GLY A 621 -9.99 -15.26 -21.02
N MET A 622 -8.83 -15.65 -20.48
CA MET A 622 -7.72 -16.26 -21.22
C MET A 622 -8.11 -17.62 -21.81
N ILE A 623 -8.74 -18.49 -21.01
CA ILE A 623 -9.19 -19.82 -21.45
C ILE A 623 -10.26 -19.69 -22.55
N ALA A 624 -11.11 -18.70 -22.47
CA ALA A 624 -12.13 -18.45 -23.49
C ALA A 624 -11.56 -17.79 -24.76
N ASP A 625 -10.53 -16.93 -24.64
CA ASP A 625 -9.87 -16.27 -25.79
C ASP A 625 -8.97 -17.21 -26.60
N ARG A 626 -8.15 -18.01 -25.90
CA ARG A 626 -7.26 -19.04 -26.47
C ARG A 626 -6.17 -18.52 -27.41
N ARG A 627 -5.94 -17.21 -27.49
CA ARG A 627 -4.94 -16.62 -28.36
C ARG A 627 -3.64 -16.35 -27.60
N ALA A 628 -2.51 -16.82 -28.13
CA ALA A 628 -1.20 -16.56 -27.54
C ALA A 628 -0.84 -15.06 -27.50
N ASP A 629 -1.30 -14.26 -28.47
CA ASP A 629 -1.07 -12.83 -28.53
C ASP A 629 -1.87 -12.03 -27.47
N ALA A 630 -2.87 -12.66 -26.84
CA ALA A 630 -3.65 -12.08 -25.76
C ALA A 630 -3.05 -12.33 -24.35
N LEU A 631 -2.09 -13.24 -24.22
CA LEU A 631 -1.49 -13.58 -22.92
C LEU A 631 -0.98 -12.36 -22.13
N PRO A 632 -0.24 -11.40 -22.71
CA PRO A 632 0.24 -10.23 -21.95
C PRO A 632 -0.90 -9.37 -21.44
N PHE A 633 -2.02 -9.31 -22.16
CA PHE A 633 -3.20 -8.59 -21.69
C PHE A 633 -3.82 -9.26 -20.46
N TYR A 634 -3.95 -10.61 -20.46
CA TYR A 634 -4.53 -11.30 -19.32
C TYR A 634 -3.61 -11.32 -18.09
N LEU A 635 -2.30 -11.34 -18.28
CA LEU A 635 -1.33 -11.12 -17.21
C LEU A 635 -1.47 -9.71 -16.61
N ALA A 636 -1.59 -8.70 -17.48
CA ALA A 636 -1.82 -7.32 -17.03
C ALA A 636 -3.19 -7.15 -16.36
N LEU A 637 -4.26 -7.76 -16.90
CA LEU A 637 -5.61 -7.69 -16.36
C LEU A 637 -5.69 -8.29 -14.95
N MET A 638 -5.04 -9.42 -14.73
CA MET A 638 -4.93 -10.04 -13.40
C MET A 638 -4.26 -9.08 -12.43
N LEU A 639 -3.09 -8.53 -12.80
CA LEU A 639 -2.35 -7.62 -11.93
C LEU A 639 -3.11 -6.32 -11.67
N ILE A 640 -3.79 -5.76 -12.68
CA ILE A 640 -4.66 -4.59 -12.54
C ILE A 640 -5.79 -4.89 -11.54
N GLY A 641 -6.44 -6.04 -11.66
CA GLY A 641 -7.50 -6.43 -10.75
C GLY A 641 -6.99 -6.55 -9.31
N VAL A 642 -5.88 -7.26 -9.10
CA VAL A 642 -5.25 -7.40 -7.78
C VAL A 642 -4.83 -6.04 -7.23
N TYR A 643 -4.25 -5.15 -8.04
CA TYR A 643 -3.85 -3.81 -7.62
C TYR A 643 -5.04 -2.95 -7.19
N VAL A 644 -6.09 -2.91 -8.02
CA VAL A 644 -7.24 -2.02 -7.81
C VAL A 644 -8.16 -2.51 -6.69
N THR A 645 -8.24 -3.81 -6.44
CA THR A 645 -9.23 -4.36 -5.51
C THR A 645 -8.67 -5.28 -4.43
N GLY A 646 -7.35 -5.51 -4.43
CA GLY A 646 -6.70 -6.40 -3.48
C GLY A 646 -6.26 -5.71 -2.20
N VAL A 647 -5.89 -6.53 -1.24
CA VAL A 647 -5.28 -6.13 0.05
C VAL A 647 -3.77 -6.37 0.05
N LYS A 648 -3.04 -5.74 0.97
CA LYS A 648 -1.57 -5.80 1.09
C LYS A 648 -0.86 -5.26 -0.16
N ILE A 649 -1.41 -4.27 -0.80
CA ILE A 649 -0.92 -3.73 -2.06
C ILE A 649 -0.24 -2.39 -1.81
N HIS A 650 0.98 -2.23 -2.33
CA HIS A 650 1.70 -0.96 -2.37
C HIS A 650 1.40 -0.19 -3.66
N GLU A 651 1.54 1.11 -3.60
CA GLU A 651 1.27 2.08 -4.68
C GLU A 651 2.00 1.78 -6.00
N ARG A 652 3.09 1.02 -5.96
CA ARG A 652 3.97 0.70 -7.10
C ARG A 652 3.74 -0.69 -7.71
N TYR A 653 2.89 -1.55 -7.12
CA TYR A 653 2.75 -2.95 -7.57
C TYR A 653 2.17 -3.12 -8.97
N LEU A 654 1.57 -2.07 -9.54
CA LEU A 654 1.05 -2.08 -10.90
C LEU A 654 2.15 -2.01 -11.99
N PHE A 655 3.39 -1.73 -11.63
CA PHE A 655 4.48 -1.41 -12.56
C PHE A 655 4.63 -2.42 -13.70
N ALA A 656 4.59 -3.72 -13.43
CA ALA A 656 4.75 -4.74 -14.47
C ALA A 656 3.65 -4.69 -15.55
N ALA A 657 2.43 -4.24 -15.22
CA ALA A 657 1.36 -4.07 -16.19
C ALA A 657 1.69 -2.95 -17.21
N LEU A 658 2.45 -1.91 -16.81
CA LEU A 658 2.86 -0.83 -17.70
C LEU A 658 3.84 -1.30 -18.80
N ALA A 659 4.52 -2.43 -18.62
CA ALA A 659 5.33 -3.08 -19.65
C ALA A 659 4.52 -4.11 -20.47
N LEU A 660 3.59 -4.82 -19.83
CA LEU A 660 2.79 -5.87 -20.45
C LEU A 660 1.71 -5.31 -21.41
N LEU A 661 1.08 -4.17 -21.08
CA LEU A 661 0.07 -3.56 -21.94
C LEU A 661 0.64 -3.07 -23.30
N PRO A 662 1.79 -2.40 -23.38
CA PRO A 662 2.48 -2.13 -24.64
C PRO A 662 2.84 -3.40 -25.41
N LEU A 663 3.29 -4.47 -24.74
CA LEU A 663 3.53 -5.75 -25.36
C LEU A 663 2.26 -6.35 -25.97
N ALA A 664 1.14 -6.31 -25.24
CA ALA A 664 -0.16 -6.72 -25.73
C ALA A 664 -0.59 -5.91 -26.95
N TYR A 665 -0.37 -4.59 -26.94
CA TYR A 665 -0.61 -3.73 -28.09
C TYR A 665 0.24 -4.11 -29.30
N ILE A 666 1.54 -4.38 -29.13
CA ILE A 666 2.42 -4.79 -30.23
C ILE A 666 1.88 -6.06 -30.93
N ARG A 667 1.30 -6.96 -30.17
CA ARG A 667 0.75 -8.24 -30.67
C ARG A 667 -0.63 -8.08 -31.31
N THR A 668 -1.52 -7.35 -30.68
CA THR A 668 -2.94 -7.26 -31.06
C THR A 668 -3.28 -6.04 -31.88
N ARG A 669 -2.47 -4.98 -31.79
CA ARG A 669 -2.70 -3.64 -32.37
C ARG A 669 -3.96 -2.96 -31.87
N ASP A 670 -4.50 -3.41 -30.76
CA ASP A 670 -5.67 -2.78 -30.15
C ASP A 670 -5.28 -1.50 -29.39
N ARG A 671 -5.63 -0.35 -29.97
CA ARG A 671 -5.29 0.97 -29.40
C ARG A 671 -5.90 1.22 -28.02
N ARG A 672 -6.96 0.48 -27.64
CA ARG A 672 -7.55 0.60 -26.31
C ARG A 672 -6.55 0.25 -25.21
N LEU A 673 -5.60 -0.66 -25.51
CA LEU A 673 -4.54 -1.07 -24.57
C LEU A 673 -3.54 0.05 -24.28
N LEU A 674 -3.24 0.90 -25.28
CA LEU A 674 -2.37 2.07 -25.08
C LEU A 674 -3.05 3.14 -24.22
N TRP A 675 -4.36 3.36 -24.43
CA TRP A 675 -5.12 4.29 -23.60
C TRP A 675 -5.28 3.79 -22.17
N LEU A 676 -5.51 2.47 -22.00
CA LEU A 676 -5.55 1.85 -20.70
C LEU A 676 -4.20 1.97 -19.97
N CYS A 677 -3.11 1.71 -20.70
CA CYS A 677 -1.76 1.88 -20.18
C CYS A 677 -1.48 3.35 -19.79
N ALA A 678 -1.87 4.30 -20.63
CA ALA A 678 -1.69 5.72 -20.36
C ALA A 678 -2.49 6.17 -19.11
N GLY A 679 -3.74 5.70 -18.98
CA GLY A 679 -4.56 5.99 -17.81
C GLY A 679 -3.91 5.49 -16.52
N PHE A 680 -3.52 4.21 -16.48
CA PHE A 680 -2.82 3.66 -15.32
C PHE A 680 -1.43 4.26 -15.10
N SER A 681 -0.74 4.69 -16.16
CA SER A 681 0.53 5.42 -16.00
C SER A 681 0.34 6.73 -15.27
N VAL A 682 -0.72 7.47 -15.57
CA VAL A 682 -1.03 8.75 -14.91
C VAL A 682 -1.40 8.52 -13.45
N THR A 683 -2.31 7.59 -13.18
CA THR A 683 -2.74 7.35 -11.79
C THR A 683 -1.61 6.78 -10.93
N THR A 684 -0.82 5.85 -11.44
CA THR A 684 0.36 5.32 -10.74
C THR A 684 1.41 6.41 -10.54
N PHE A 685 1.66 7.26 -11.56
CA PHE A 685 2.59 8.37 -11.44
C PHE A 685 2.18 9.33 -10.32
N LEU A 686 0.96 9.80 -10.34
CA LEU A 686 0.47 10.75 -9.33
C LEU A 686 0.51 10.13 -7.93
N ASN A 687 0.04 8.89 -7.76
CA ASN A 687 0.08 8.21 -6.47
C ASN A 687 1.51 8.02 -5.96
N THR A 688 2.42 7.47 -6.77
CA THR A 688 3.81 7.23 -6.35
C THR A 688 4.60 8.52 -6.16
N ALA A 689 4.37 9.55 -7.00
CA ALA A 689 5.07 10.83 -6.89
C ALA A 689 4.66 11.58 -5.61
N ILE A 690 3.37 11.56 -5.26
CA ILE A 690 2.86 12.19 -4.04
C ILE A 690 3.41 11.47 -2.79
N VAL A 691 3.38 10.14 -2.77
CA VAL A 691 3.94 9.37 -1.65
C VAL A 691 5.44 9.64 -1.48
N LEU A 692 6.18 9.69 -2.58
CA LEU A 692 7.60 9.99 -2.55
C LEU A 692 7.88 11.42 -2.09
N ASP A 693 7.14 12.40 -2.61
CA ASP A 693 7.28 13.81 -2.26
C ASP A 693 6.99 14.03 -0.77
N ASN A 694 5.89 13.47 -0.26
CA ASN A 694 5.57 13.51 1.16
C ASN A 694 6.66 12.87 2.03
N SER A 695 7.24 11.74 1.60
CA SER A 695 8.30 11.08 2.36
C SER A 695 9.60 11.90 2.42
N ILE A 696 9.86 12.69 1.39
CA ILE A 696 11.03 13.58 1.33
C ILE A 696 10.82 14.83 2.19
N LEU A 697 9.60 15.40 2.15
CA LEU A 697 9.26 16.63 2.86
C LEU A 697 9.06 16.43 4.37
N PHE A 698 8.44 15.33 4.78
CA PHE A 698 8.00 15.10 6.16
C PHE A 698 8.73 13.94 6.86
N GLY A 699 9.77 13.40 6.23
CA GLY A 699 10.46 12.22 6.74
C GLY A 699 9.68 10.93 6.51
N ALA A 700 10.33 9.79 6.79
CA ALA A 700 9.74 8.47 6.59
C ALA A 700 8.88 8.01 7.77
N SER A 701 8.19 8.91 8.44
CA SER A 701 7.09 8.49 9.30
C SER A 701 6.10 7.73 8.43
N MET A 702 5.72 6.54 8.82
CA MET A 702 4.98 5.58 8.01
C MET A 702 3.76 6.20 7.33
N GLY A 703 3.99 6.83 6.18
CA GLY A 703 3.05 6.98 5.09
C GLY A 703 1.69 7.61 5.34
N HIS A 704 1.52 8.43 6.35
CA HIS A 704 0.29 9.21 6.44
C HIS A 704 0.29 10.24 5.32
N LEU A 705 -0.53 10.00 4.30
CA LEU A 705 -0.85 11.03 3.32
C LEU A 705 -1.56 12.16 4.04
N ASN A 706 -1.08 13.38 3.89
CA ASN A 706 -1.68 14.56 4.50
C ASN A 706 -3.12 14.77 4.03
N SER A 707 -3.94 15.44 4.83
CA SER A 707 -5.33 15.80 4.50
C SER A 707 -5.49 16.39 3.10
N ASP A 708 -4.54 17.20 2.65
CA ASP A 708 -4.57 17.86 1.34
C ASP A 708 -4.39 16.90 0.15
N THR A 709 -3.73 15.77 0.38
CA THR A 709 -3.52 14.73 -0.65
C THR A 709 -4.59 13.64 -0.62
N LEU A 710 -5.40 13.56 0.44
CA LEU A 710 -6.45 12.55 0.58
C LEU A 710 -7.48 12.65 -0.54
N ALA A 711 -8.03 13.84 -0.81
CA ALA A 711 -9.03 14.04 -1.85
C ALA A 711 -8.52 13.68 -3.25
N LEU A 712 -7.24 13.99 -3.52
CA LEU A 712 -6.61 13.61 -4.79
C LEU A 712 -6.45 12.09 -4.87
N ASN A 713 -6.02 11.45 -3.78
CA ASN A 713 -5.85 10.01 -3.76
C ASN A 713 -7.18 9.26 -3.89
N ASP A 714 -8.25 9.73 -3.25
CA ASP A 714 -9.61 9.22 -3.44
C ASP A 714 -10.08 9.33 -4.89
N THR A 715 -9.77 10.47 -5.53
CA THR A 715 -10.04 10.66 -6.96
C THR A 715 -9.28 9.64 -7.81
N LEU A 716 -8.02 9.37 -7.50
CA LEU A 716 -7.22 8.34 -8.19
C LEU A 716 -7.79 6.94 -7.97
N CYS A 717 -8.31 6.62 -6.78
CA CYS A 717 -9.00 5.35 -6.50
C CYS A 717 -10.21 5.17 -7.43
N ILE A 718 -11.03 6.19 -7.54
CA ILE A 718 -12.22 6.19 -8.42
C ILE A 718 -11.82 6.03 -9.89
N ILE A 719 -10.79 6.75 -10.34
CA ILE A 719 -10.27 6.63 -11.71
C ILE A 719 -9.74 5.21 -11.96
N ASN A 720 -9.00 4.64 -11.03
CA ASN A 720 -8.49 3.26 -11.13
C ASN A 720 -9.61 2.23 -11.21
N LEU A 721 -10.70 2.39 -10.47
CA LEU A 721 -11.90 1.54 -10.60
C LEU A 721 -12.51 1.63 -12.01
N PHE A 722 -12.66 2.84 -12.56
CA PHE A 722 -13.16 3.01 -13.93
C PHE A 722 -12.22 2.39 -14.98
N LEU A 723 -10.91 2.54 -14.81
CA LEU A 723 -9.92 1.92 -15.68
C LEU A 723 -9.97 0.38 -15.60
N TYR A 724 -10.19 -0.18 -14.41
CA TYR A 724 -10.37 -1.62 -14.23
C TYR A 724 -11.67 -2.12 -14.90
N ILE A 725 -12.78 -1.40 -14.75
CA ILE A 725 -14.03 -1.70 -15.48
C ILE A 725 -13.78 -1.66 -16.98
N ALA A 726 -13.04 -0.66 -17.49
CA ALA A 726 -12.69 -0.58 -18.91
C ALA A 726 -11.82 -1.76 -19.37
N ALA A 727 -10.85 -2.20 -18.54
CA ALA A 727 -10.05 -3.40 -18.81
C ALA A 727 -10.92 -4.66 -18.85
N GLY A 728 -11.83 -4.83 -17.89
CA GLY A 728 -12.82 -5.90 -17.85
C GLY A 728 -13.73 -5.88 -19.09
N TRP A 729 -14.16 -4.70 -19.52
CA TRP A 729 -14.94 -4.55 -20.74
C TRP A 729 -14.17 -4.96 -22.01
N ILE A 730 -12.85 -4.68 -22.07
CA ILE A 730 -11.98 -5.16 -23.14
C ILE A 730 -11.92 -6.70 -23.14
N ALA A 731 -11.82 -7.32 -21.96
CA ALA A 731 -11.83 -8.79 -21.85
C ALA A 731 -13.16 -9.39 -22.34
N VAL A 732 -14.30 -8.82 -21.95
CA VAL A 732 -15.64 -9.26 -22.36
C VAL A 732 -15.86 -9.07 -23.85
N THR A 733 -15.53 -7.91 -24.40
CA THR A 733 -15.74 -7.60 -25.84
C THR A 733 -14.67 -8.21 -26.74
N GLY A 734 -13.55 -8.62 -26.17
CA GLY A 734 -12.38 -9.15 -26.85
C GLY A 734 -11.46 -8.08 -27.40
N LEU A 735 -10.21 -8.49 -27.54
CA LEU A 735 -9.18 -7.69 -28.21
C LEU A 735 -9.52 -7.62 -29.70
N LYS A 736 -9.55 -6.43 -30.26
CA LYS A 736 -9.85 -6.21 -31.69
C LYS A 736 -8.61 -6.59 -32.50
N PRO A 737 -8.72 -7.48 -33.48
CA PRO A 737 -7.67 -7.63 -34.47
C PRO A 737 -7.60 -6.36 -35.35
N SER A 738 -6.40 -6.04 -35.84
CA SER A 738 -6.22 -4.92 -36.77
C SER A 738 -6.92 -5.26 -38.09
N GLU A 739 -7.98 -4.54 -38.41
CA GLU A 739 -8.82 -4.78 -39.60
C GLU A 739 -8.12 -4.51 -40.93
N ASN A 740 -6.94 -3.88 -41.00
CA ASN A 740 -6.40 -3.29 -42.22
C ASN A 740 -4.96 -3.70 -42.56
N LEU A 741 -4.57 -4.97 -42.37
CA LEU A 741 -3.40 -5.47 -43.07
C LEU A 741 -3.83 -6.35 -44.22
N SER A 742 -3.62 -5.85 -45.46
CA SER A 742 -3.73 -6.72 -46.64
C SER A 742 -2.86 -7.97 -46.46
N THR A 743 -3.32 -9.07 -46.97
CA THR A 743 -2.62 -10.38 -46.89
C THR A 743 -1.18 -10.29 -47.41
N GLU A 744 -0.91 -9.35 -48.33
CA GLU A 744 0.40 -9.05 -48.88
C GLU A 744 1.34 -8.34 -47.93
N THR A 745 0.85 -7.38 -47.10
CA THR A 745 1.67 -6.72 -46.08
C THR A 745 1.93 -7.63 -44.89
N ARG A 746 1.06 -8.56 -44.62
CA ARG A 746 1.32 -9.68 -43.68
C ARG A 746 2.46 -10.57 -44.17
N LYS A 747 2.48 -10.98 -45.44
CA LYS A 747 3.54 -11.81 -46.04
C LYS A 747 4.90 -11.14 -46.04
N THR A 748 5.00 -9.83 -46.35
CA THR A 748 6.28 -9.09 -46.41
C THR A 748 6.85 -8.78 -45.00
N ALA A 749 6.03 -8.52 -44.03
CA ALA A 749 6.48 -8.40 -42.63
C ALA A 749 6.99 -9.76 -42.08
N TRP A 750 6.51 -10.88 -42.62
CA TRP A 750 6.86 -12.23 -42.27
C TRP A 750 8.16 -12.69 -42.87
N THR A 751 8.41 -12.41 -44.13
CA THR A 751 9.61 -12.85 -44.89
C THR A 751 10.89 -12.19 -44.39
N ASN A 752 10.79 -11.04 -43.70
CA ASN A 752 11.92 -10.32 -43.13
C ASN A 752 12.17 -10.66 -41.63
N ALA A 753 11.35 -11.50 -41.03
CA ALA A 753 11.58 -11.97 -39.67
C ALA A 753 12.42 -13.25 -39.73
N CYS A 754 13.62 -13.21 -39.17
CA CYS A 754 14.51 -14.37 -39.00
C CYS A 754 13.94 -15.46 -38.05
N TYR A 755 12.65 -15.53 -37.91
CA TYR A 755 11.93 -16.50 -37.08
C TYR A 755 10.92 -17.24 -37.92
N ARG A 756 11.22 -18.51 -38.20
CA ARG A 756 10.23 -19.49 -38.61
C ARG A 756 9.33 -19.81 -37.41
N ASP A 757 8.44 -18.92 -37.11
CA ASP A 757 7.36 -19.21 -36.16
C ASP A 757 6.23 -19.89 -36.93
N ALA A 758 6.23 -21.17 -36.96
CA ALA A 758 5.11 -21.98 -37.48
C ALA A 758 3.79 -21.71 -36.74
N LEU A 759 3.87 -21.00 -35.60
CA LEU A 759 2.74 -20.58 -34.78
C LEU A 759 2.11 -19.27 -35.23
N LEU A 760 2.70 -18.58 -36.19
CA LEU A 760 2.22 -17.28 -36.67
C LEU A 760 1.60 -17.35 -38.08
N GLU A 761 1.42 -18.54 -38.63
CA GLU A 761 0.51 -18.64 -39.76
C GLU A 761 -0.86 -18.08 -39.35
N PRO A 762 -1.58 -17.40 -40.25
CA PRO A 762 -2.95 -16.94 -40.00
C PRO A 762 -3.96 -18.08 -39.93
N ARG A 763 -3.51 -19.30 -39.70
CA ARG A 763 -4.31 -20.39 -39.19
C ARG A 763 -4.84 -19.94 -37.83
N ASP A 764 -6.10 -20.13 -37.63
CA ASP A 764 -6.76 -20.02 -36.36
C ASP A 764 -5.79 -20.36 -35.23
N ALA A 765 -5.16 -19.33 -34.71
CA ALA A 765 -4.29 -19.46 -33.51
C ALA A 765 -5.10 -19.88 -32.28
N ARG A 766 -6.35 -20.30 -32.49
CA ARG A 766 -7.27 -20.75 -31.45
C ARG A 766 -6.94 -22.17 -31.08
N LEU A 767 -6.70 -22.35 -29.83
CA LEU A 767 -6.53 -23.63 -29.23
C LEU A 767 -7.84 -24.42 -29.34
N HIS A 768 -7.83 -25.59 -29.99
CA HIS A 768 -8.99 -26.47 -29.97
C HIS A 768 -8.99 -27.33 -28.70
N LEU A 769 -9.73 -26.86 -27.68
CA LEU A 769 -9.85 -27.55 -26.40
C LEU A 769 -10.97 -28.59 -26.48
N THR A 770 -10.67 -29.78 -26.05
CA THR A 770 -11.64 -30.86 -25.86
C THR A 770 -12.13 -30.89 -24.40
N LEU A 771 -13.19 -31.65 -24.11
CA LEU A 771 -13.70 -31.80 -22.73
C LEU A 771 -12.60 -32.32 -21.77
N LYS A 772 -11.73 -33.23 -22.24
CA LYS A 772 -10.58 -33.70 -21.45
C LYS A 772 -9.60 -32.57 -21.14
N ASP A 773 -9.38 -31.68 -22.07
CA ASP A 773 -8.46 -30.55 -21.92
C ASP A 773 -9.02 -29.57 -20.85
N TYR A 774 -10.32 -29.30 -20.86
CA TYR A 774 -10.98 -28.53 -19.80
C TYR A 774 -10.91 -29.24 -18.44
N ALA A 775 -11.05 -30.56 -18.40
CA ALA A 775 -10.91 -31.31 -17.17
C ALA A 775 -9.46 -31.23 -16.61
N ILE A 776 -8.44 -31.36 -17.47
CA ILE A 776 -7.05 -31.20 -17.03
C ILE A 776 -6.78 -29.79 -16.53
N ILE A 777 -7.25 -28.77 -17.24
CA ILE A 777 -7.13 -27.36 -16.81
C ILE A 777 -7.82 -27.17 -15.46
N GLY A 778 -9.06 -27.65 -15.32
CA GLY A 778 -9.83 -27.55 -14.08
C GLY A 778 -9.17 -28.25 -12.90
N ILE A 779 -8.64 -29.47 -13.11
CA ILE A 779 -7.89 -30.20 -12.08
C ILE A 779 -6.62 -29.43 -11.71
N THR A 780 -5.89 -28.90 -12.69
CA THR A 780 -4.68 -28.09 -12.42
C THR A 780 -5.00 -26.84 -11.61
N MET A 781 -6.10 -26.15 -11.96
CA MET A 781 -6.58 -24.98 -11.20
C MET A 781 -6.95 -25.37 -9.77
N ALA A 782 -7.70 -26.47 -9.60
CA ALA A 782 -8.10 -26.96 -8.28
C ALA A 782 -6.90 -27.34 -7.41
N LEU A 783 -5.94 -28.09 -7.98
CA LEU A 783 -4.70 -28.46 -7.27
C LEU A 783 -3.89 -27.23 -6.90
N TYR A 784 -3.74 -26.27 -7.82
CA TYR A 784 -3.03 -25.04 -7.52
C TYR A 784 -3.76 -24.23 -6.46
N ALA A 785 -5.08 -24.11 -6.54
CA ALA A 785 -5.89 -23.46 -5.53
C ALA A 785 -5.74 -24.15 -4.15
N CYS A 786 -5.83 -25.48 -4.09
CA CYS A 786 -5.61 -26.22 -2.85
C CYS A 786 -4.22 -25.92 -2.25
N LEU A 787 -3.16 -25.93 -3.07
CA LEU A 787 -1.81 -25.62 -2.59
C LEU A 787 -1.66 -24.16 -2.14
N THR A 788 -2.28 -23.23 -2.87
CA THR A 788 -2.17 -21.79 -2.60
C THR A 788 -3.04 -21.39 -1.42
N PHE A 789 -4.25 -21.95 -1.31
CA PHE A 789 -5.19 -21.61 -0.23
C PHE A 789 -4.99 -22.46 1.03
N THR A 790 -4.21 -23.54 0.97
CA THR A 790 -3.78 -24.25 2.17
C THR A 790 -2.81 -23.37 2.95
N ASN A 791 -3.16 -22.99 4.16
CA ASN A 791 -2.44 -22.03 4.99
C ASN A 791 -2.37 -20.60 4.39
N LEU A 792 -3.33 -20.22 3.57
CA LEU A 792 -3.46 -18.84 3.10
C LEU A 792 -4.10 -18.00 4.23
N GLY A 793 -3.33 -17.23 4.78
CA GLY A 793 -3.51 -16.60 6.06
C GLY A 793 -2.50 -17.25 6.98
N SER A 794 -1.64 -16.46 7.53
CA SER A 794 -0.66 -16.98 8.47
C SER A 794 -1.42 -17.61 9.62
N THR A 795 -1.44 -18.94 9.69
CA THR A 795 -1.81 -19.65 10.92
C THR A 795 -0.82 -19.34 12.04
N LYS A 796 0.26 -18.60 11.74
CA LYS A 796 1.29 -18.17 12.67
C LYS A 796 1.17 -16.68 13.04
N ALA A 797 0.44 -15.86 12.27
CA ALA A 797 0.10 -14.50 12.65
C ALA A 797 -1.31 -14.51 13.22
N PRO A 798 -1.50 -14.09 14.46
CA PRO A 798 -2.81 -13.94 15.07
C PRO A 798 -3.71 -13.03 14.23
N GLN A 799 -5.01 -13.29 14.24
CA GLN A 799 -5.99 -12.53 13.46
C GLN A 799 -6.99 -11.76 14.32
N THR A 800 -6.93 -11.98 15.62
CA THR A 800 -7.74 -11.33 16.65
C THR A 800 -6.83 -10.65 17.64
N ALA A 801 -7.35 -9.73 18.44
CA ALA A 801 -6.57 -8.99 19.42
C ALA A 801 -7.39 -8.74 20.70
N TRP A 802 -6.73 -8.76 21.82
CA TRP A 802 -7.20 -8.14 23.05
C TRP A 802 -6.76 -6.69 23.06
N VAL A 803 -7.73 -5.78 23.15
CA VAL A 803 -7.48 -4.36 23.26
C VAL A 803 -7.92 -3.88 24.64
N ALA A 804 -6.96 -3.37 25.40
CA ALA A 804 -7.26 -2.77 26.69
C ALA A 804 -7.95 -1.41 26.49
N THR A 805 -9.06 -1.18 27.17
CA THR A 805 -9.82 0.08 27.08
C THR A 805 -9.48 1.03 28.21
N SER A 806 -8.80 0.54 29.24
CA SER A 806 -8.33 1.33 30.39
C SER A 806 -7.04 0.75 30.95
N GLU A 807 -6.34 1.52 31.77
CA GLU A 807 -5.28 1.04 32.65
C GLU A 807 -5.84 0.01 33.63
N SER A 808 -4.99 -0.90 34.11
CA SER A 808 -5.36 -1.97 35.02
C SER A 808 -6.24 -3.09 34.47
N GLU A 809 -6.61 -3.06 33.19
CA GLU A 809 -7.22 -4.25 32.60
C GLU A 809 -6.21 -5.39 32.52
N GLN A 810 -6.67 -6.60 32.76
CA GLN A 810 -5.80 -7.74 32.94
C GLN A 810 -6.30 -9.00 32.22
N VAL A 811 -5.35 -9.84 31.85
CA VAL A 811 -5.57 -11.20 31.34
C VAL A 811 -4.81 -12.16 32.22
N VAL A 812 -5.48 -13.20 32.72
CA VAL A 812 -4.89 -14.24 33.58
C VAL A 812 -4.91 -15.59 32.89
N LEU A 813 -3.73 -16.12 32.65
CA LEU A 813 -3.49 -17.43 32.05
C LEU A 813 -3.09 -18.44 33.11
N LYS A 814 -3.69 -19.63 33.08
CA LYS A 814 -3.41 -20.73 33.99
C LYS A 814 -2.72 -21.87 33.27
N LEU A 815 -1.62 -22.35 33.80
CA LEU A 815 -0.91 -23.56 33.43
C LEU A 815 -1.44 -24.77 34.19
N ASP A 816 -1.34 -25.96 33.62
CA ASP A 816 -1.75 -27.20 34.28
C ASP A 816 -0.96 -27.46 35.56
N ARG A 817 0.31 -27.10 35.62
CA ARG A 817 1.21 -27.21 36.75
C ARG A 817 2.16 -26.03 36.84
N GLU A 818 2.74 -25.83 37.99
CA GLU A 818 3.82 -24.88 38.16
C GLU A 818 5.07 -25.33 37.38
N GLN A 819 5.60 -24.46 36.56
CA GLN A 819 6.79 -24.72 35.73
C GLN A 819 7.46 -23.43 35.30
N THR A 820 8.70 -23.57 34.82
CA THR A 820 9.47 -22.44 34.31
C THR A 820 9.21 -22.26 32.81
N PHE A 821 8.96 -21.05 32.40
CA PHE A 821 8.65 -20.70 31.03
C PHE A 821 9.17 -19.32 30.62
N LYS A 822 9.25 -19.11 29.33
CA LYS A 822 9.43 -17.79 28.70
C LYS A 822 8.16 -17.40 27.97
N THR A 823 7.88 -16.11 27.95
CA THR A 823 6.69 -15.54 27.34
C THR A 823 7.02 -14.93 25.98
N LEU A 824 6.29 -15.31 24.95
CA LEU A 824 6.28 -14.66 23.63
C LEU A 824 4.96 -13.95 23.46
N TYR A 825 5.00 -12.78 22.91
CA TYR A 825 3.80 -12.02 22.58
C TYR A 825 3.85 -11.44 21.17
N TYR A 826 2.69 -11.27 20.59
CA TYR A 826 2.48 -10.64 19.29
C TYR A 826 1.54 -9.46 19.47
N ALA A 827 1.95 -8.27 19.07
CA ALA A 827 1.17 -7.07 19.29
C ALA A 827 0.96 -6.27 18.01
N GLY A 828 -0.15 -5.54 17.97
CA GLY A 828 -0.46 -4.58 16.93
C GLY A 828 0.33 -3.27 17.08
N VAL A 829 0.01 -2.25 16.30
CA VAL A 829 0.54 -0.90 16.52
C VAL A 829 -0.01 -0.37 17.83
N SER A 830 0.84 -0.31 18.80
CA SER A 830 0.56 0.26 20.11
C SER A 830 1.88 0.74 20.69
N TYR A 831 1.91 1.93 21.18
CA TYR A 831 3.03 2.47 21.95
C TYR A 831 2.81 2.26 23.45
N ASN A 832 1.80 1.48 23.81
CA ASN A 832 1.35 1.28 25.17
C ASN A 832 2.06 0.09 25.80
N ASN A 833 2.61 0.28 26.97
CA ASN A 833 3.33 -0.72 27.72
C ASN A 833 2.35 -1.65 28.46
N PHE A 834 2.85 -2.80 28.85
CA PHE A 834 2.17 -3.74 29.71
C PHE A 834 3.18 -4.38 30.67
N SER A 835 2.69 -4.98 31.72
CA SER A 835 3.52 -5.76 32.63
C SER A 835 2.99 -7.18 32.81
N ILE A 836 3.89 -8.09 33.18
CA ILE A 836 3.55 -9.48 33.48
C ILE A 836 3.94 -9.82 34.93
N SER A 837 3.09 -10.60 35.57
CA SER A 837 3.33 -11.12 36.92
C SER A 837 3.01 -12.61 36.97
N VAL A 838 3.67 -13.35 37.82
CA VAL A 838 3.43 -14.78 37.98
C VAL A 838 2.93 -15.11 39.39
N SER A 839 2.20 -16.19 39.50
CA SER A 839 1.73 -16.72 40.79
C SER A 839 1.69 -18.24 40.80
N SER A 840 1.92 -18.83 41.96
CA SER A 840 1.76 -20.30 42.17
C SER A 840 0.32 -20.66 42.53
N ASP A 841 -0.40 -19.77 43.21
CA ASP A 841 -1.73 -20.01 43.79
C ASP A 841 -2.86 -19.21 43.12
N GLY A 842 -2.51 -18.21 42.31
CA GLY A 842 -3.46 -17.28 41.64
C GLY A 842 -3.94 -16.15 42.55
N VAL A 843 -3.42 -16.03 43.76
CA VAL A 843 -3.79 -15.00 44.74
C VAL A 843 -2.60 -14.10 45.08
N ASN A 844 -1.44 -14.70 45.31
CA ASN A 844 -0.20 -14.00 45.65
C ASN A 844 0.64 -13.86 44.38
N TRP A 845 0.86 -12.65 43.92
CA TRP A 845 1.55 -12.36 42.67
C TRP A 845 2.97 -11.84 42.93
N SER A 846 3.88 -12.21 42.03
CA SER A 846 5.21 -11.62 41.99
C SER A 846 5.15 -10.11 41.69
N ASP A 847 6.27 -9.43 41.89
CA ASP A 847 6.45 -8.09 41.33
C ASP A 847 6.18 -8.09 39.83
N ALA A 848 5.71 -6.96 39.29
CA ALA A 848 5.41 -6.79 37.90
C ALA A 848 6.70 -6.60 37.08
N TYR A 849 6.85 -7.35 36.01
CA TYR A 849 7.94 -7.22 35.05
C TYR A 849 7.44 -6.38 33.87
N PRO A 850 7.98 -5.19 33.59
CA PRO A 850 7.53 -4.33 32.51
C PRO A 850 7.89 -4.91 31.15
N CYS A 851 6.98 -4.80 30.21
CA CYS A 851 7.15 -5.16 28.81
C CYS A 851 6.85 -3.95 27.94
N GLU A 852 7.84 -3.47 27.22
CA GLU A 852 7.71 -2.26 26.40
C GLU A 852 7.19 -2.59 25.00
N MET A 853 6.28 -1.74 24.54
CA MET A 853 5.80 -1.75 23.17
C MET A 853 6.27 -0.48 22.47
N ARG A 854 7.12 -0.62 21.46
CA ARG A 854 7.63 0.50 20.66
C ARG A 854 7.67 0.16 19.17
N GLU A 855 7.91 1.18 18.38
CA GLU A 855 8.15 1.02 16.94
C GLU A 855 9.23 -0.05 16.68
N GLY A 856 8.96 -0.96 15.75
CA GLY A 856 9.81 -2.12 15.46
C GLY A 856 9.48 -3.38 16.24
N LEU A 857 8.68 -3.33 17.31
CA LEU A 857 8.15 -4.50 18.02
C LEU A 857 6.75 -4.91 17.56
N CYS A 858 6.06 -4.06 16.80
CA CYS A 858 4.73 -4.31 16.29
C CYS A 858 4.72 -5.37 15.19
N TYR A 859 3.63 -6.13 15.11
CA TYR A 859 3.36 -7.14 14.09
C TYR A 859 4.43 -8.23 13.96
N ARG A 860 5.10 -8.55 15.02
CA ARG A 860 6.04 -9.66 15.11
C ARG A 860 5.98 -10.34 16.47
N TRP A 861 6.55 -11.55 16.56
CA TRP A 861 6.75 -12.24 17.82
C TRP A 861 7.92 -11.63 18.58
N ASN A 862 7.68 -11.26 19.81
CA ASN A 862 8.67 -10.71 20.74
C ASN A 862 8.76 -11.61 21.97
N TYR A 863 9.94 -11.66 22.58
CA TYR A 863 10.10 -12.25 23.91
C TYR A 863 9.91 -11.18 24.98
N ALA A 864 9.31 -11.56 26.10
CA ALA A 864 9.47 -10.78 27.32
C ALA A 864 10.93 -10.90 27.76
N ILE A 865 11.59 -9.77 27.98
CA ILE A 865 13.01 -9.68 28.30
C ILE A 865 13.23 -8.98 29.63
N THR A 866 14.35 -9.26 30.29
CA THR A 866 14.78 -8.51 31.44
C THR A 866 15.21 -7.11 31.00
N SER A 867 14.82 -6.08 31.74
CA SER A 867 15.31 -4.73 31.55
C SER A 867 16.82 -4.66 31.83
N VAL A 868 17.60 -4.20 30.86
CA VAL A 868 19.02 -3.95 31.07
C VAL A 868 19.18 -2.45 31.30
N ASP A 869 19.55 -2.08 32.53
CA ASP A 869 19.87 -0.70 32.86
C ASP A 869 21.23 -0.34 32.22
N GLN A 870 21.25 0.59 31.29
CA GLN A 870 22.44 1.05 30.57
C GLN A 870 23.02 2.36 31.12
N GLY A 871 22.70 2.72 32.35
CA GLY A 871 23.41 3.78 33.07
C GLY A 871 23.27 5.17 32.45
N GLU A 872 22.08 5.65 32.24
CA GLU A 872 21.65 7.03 31.95
C GLU A 872 20.13 7.11 31.80
N GLY A 873 19.40 6.20 32.48
CA GLY A 873 17.93 6.24 32.49
C GLY A 873 17.27 5.71 31.18
N SER A 874 18.04 5.21 30.23
CA SER A 874 17.49 4.58 29.05
C SER A 874 17.63 3.05 29.11
N VAL A 875 16.50 2.37 29.24
CA VAL A 875 16.41 0.92 29.13
C VAL A 875 16.46 0.56 27.64
N LYS A 876 17.56 -0.08 27.20
CA LYS A 876 17.57 -0.68 25.85
C LYS A 876 17.03 -2.10 25.91
N PHE A 877 15.87 -2.31 25.32
CA PHE A 877 15.35 -3.64 25.06
C PHE A 877 16.01 -4.18 23.77
N ASN A 878 16.88 -5.17 23.93
CA ASN A 878 17.47 -5.84 22.77
C ASN A 878 16.63 -7.06 22.44
N ASP A 879 15.91 -6.97 21.36
CA ASP A 879 14.76 -7.80 21.01
C ASP A 879 15.06 -9.27 20.77
N ASN A 880 16.30 -9.69 20.66
CA ASN A 880 16.63 -11.08 20.29
C ASN A 880 17.92 -11.61 20.90
N ASN A 881 18.48 -10.97 21.93
CA ASN A 881 19.58 -11.55 22.65
C ASN A 881 19.07 -12.69 23.56
N PRO A 882 19.45 -13.95 23.33
CA PRO A 882 19.00 -15.08 24.16
C PRO A 882 19.28 -14.89 25.64
N ASP A 883 20.32 -14.13 26.00
CA ASP A 883 20.73 -13.90 27.40
C ASP A 883 19.80 -12.98 28.16
N ASN A 884 18.97 -12.19 27.44
CA ASN A 884 18.02 -11.24 28.03
C ASN A 884 16.59 -11.78 28.13
N ILE A 885 16.34 -13.02 27.73
CA ILE A 885 15.00 -13.59 27.79
C ILE A 885 14.58 -13.78 29.25
N LEU A 886 13.41 -13.24 29.61
CA LEU A 886 12.86 -13.39 30.95
C LEU A 886 12.30 -14.80 31.14
N TRP A 887 12.86 -15.54 32.05
CA TRP A 887 12.38 -16.84 32.51
C TRP A 887 11.64 -16.69 33.82
N LEU A 888 10.36 -17.06 33.84
CA LEU A 888 9.49 -16.97 35.00
C LEU A 888 9.05 -18.36 35.45
N THR A 889 8.84 -18.53 36.73
CA THR A 889 8.31 -19.76 37.28
C THR A 889 6.99 -19.48 37.96
N GLY A 890 5.95 -20.20 37.57
CA GLY A 890 4.62 -20.03 38.16
C GLY A 890 3.60 -21.01 37.56
N ARG A 891 2.42 -21.03 38.14
CA ARG A 891 1.24 -21.72 37.61
C ARG A 891 0.25 -20.80 36.96
N TYR A 892 0.35 -19.50 37.26
CA TYR A 892 -0.48 -18.46 36.68
C TYR A 892 0.42 -17.35 36.11
N LEU A 893 0.06 -16.83 34.97
CA LEU A 893 0.63 -15.62 34.37
C LEU A 893 -0.47 -14.57 34.26
N ARG A 894 -0.24 -13.39 34.80
CA ARG A 894 -1.13 -12.23 34.62
C ARG A 894 -0.44 -11.20 33.75
N ILE A 895 -1.17 -10.67 32.78
CA ILE A 895 -0.77 -9.60 31.92
C ILE A 895 -1.62 -8.39 32.31
N ASN A 896 -1.00 -7.29 32.67
CA ASN A 896 -1.67 -6.06 33.04
C ASN A 896 -1.40 -4.99 31.99
N ALA A 897 -2.44 -4.32 31.50
CA ALA A 897 -2.30 -3.13 30.70
C ALA A 897 -1.85 -1.96 31.58
N GLU A 898 -0.83 -1.24 31.13
CA GLU A 898 -0.34 -0.02 31.80
C GLU A 898 -0.94 1.24 31.20
N SER A 899 -1.67 1.12 30.09
CA SER A 899 -2.39 2.20 29.44
C SER A 899 -3.52 1.69 28.57
N ALA A 900 -4.52 2.52 28.35
CA ALA A 900 -5.57 2.26 27.38
C ALA A 900 -4.99 2.17 25.96
N GLY A 901 -5.58 1.33 25.10
CA GLY A 901 -5.14 1.12 23.73
C GLY A 901 -4.06 0.07 23.54
N LEU A 902 -3.61 -0.62 24.59
CA LEU A 902 -2.74 -1.79 24.45
C LEU A 902 -3.41 -2.82 23.54
N ASN A 903 -2.72 -3.24 22.51
CA ASN A 903 -3.25 -4.14 21.49
C ASN A 903 -2.38 -5.38 21.38
N LEU A 904 -2.72 -6.42 22.15
CA LEU A 904 -2.06 -7.73 22.13
C LEU A 904 -2.86 -8.71 21.28
N TRP A 905 -2.21 -9.30 20.30
CA TRP A 905 -2.83 -10.23 19.35
C TRP A 905 -2.71 -11.69 19.79
N GLU A 906 -1.62 -12.05 20.44
CA GLU A 906 -1.42 -13.42 20.95
C GLU A 906 -0.32 -13.44 22.01
N VAL A 907 -0.41 -14.40 22.93
CA VAL A 907 0.61 -14.70 23.93
C VAL A 907 0.84 -16.21 23.99
N ILE A 908 2.11 -16.63 23.91
CA ILE A 908 2.52 -18.03 23.93
C ILE A 908 3.55 -18.23 25.03
N LEU A 909 3.40 -19.27 25.84
CA LEU A 909 4.40 -19.69 26.79
C LEU A 909 5.20 -20.88 26.23
N ARG A 910 6.52 -20.86 26.40
CA ARG A 910 7.39 -21.97 25.99
C ARG A 910 8.26 -22.46 27.14
N ASP A 911 8.41 -23.77 27.22
CA ASP A 911 9.31 -24.42 28.19
C ASP A 911 10.79 -24.26 27.79
N GLN A 912 11.69 -24.77 28.63
CA GLN A 912 13.15 -24.72 28.37
C GLN A 912 13.56 -25.51 27.11
N ASN A 913 12.75 -26.46 26.67
CA ASN A 913 12.98 -27.23 25.43
C ASN A 913 12.39 -26.55 24.18
N GLY A 914 11.75 -25.39 24.35
CA GLY A 914 11.10 -24.68 23.26
C GLY A 914 9.70 -25.17 22.91
N ASN A 915 9.15 -26.13 23.63
CA ASN A 915 7.78 -26.61 23.41
C ASN A 915 6.78 -25.60 23.95
N GLN A 916 5.66 -25.44 23.23
CA GLN A 916 4.56 -24.60 23.68
C GLN A 916 3.87 -25.26 24.90
N ILE A 917 3.64 -24.47 25.93
CA ILE A 917 2.93 -24.87 27.11
C ILE A 917 1.45 -24.57 26.93
N PRO A 918 0.56 -25.55 27.05
CA PRO A 918 -0.87 -25.31 27.06
C PRO A 918 -1.26 -24.45 28.26
N VAL A 919 -2.00 -23.38 28.00
CA VAL A 919 -2.56 -22.52 29.05
C VAL A 919 -4.05 -22.35 28.86
N THR A 920 -4.74 -21.98 29.93
CA THR A 920 -6.18 -21.75 29.93
C THR A 920 -6.43 -20.33 30.42
N LEU A 921 -7.23 -19.57 29.73
CA LEU A 921 -7.67 -18.27 30.17
C LEU A 921 -8.62 -18.41 31.35
N THR A 922 -8.32 -17.82 32.47
CA THR A 922 -9.13 -17.93 33.71
C THR A 922 -9.85 -16.63 34.02
N GLU A 923 -9.29 -15.52 33.71
CA GLU A 923 -9.84 -14.19 33.97
C GLU A 923 -9.40 -13.22 32.93
N HIS A 924 -10.29 -12.34 32.51
CA HIS A 924 -9.95 -11.15 31.69
C HIS A 924 -10.87 -10.00 32.02
N THR A 925 -10.35 -8.79 31.95
CA THR A 925 -11.10 -7.55 31.96
C THR A 925 -10.80 -6.79 30.66
N GLY A 926 -11.74 -5.98 30.21
CA GLY A 926 -11.60 -5.25 28.94
C GLY A 926 -12.56 -5.69 27.86
N ALA A 927 -12.89 -4.78 26.99
CA ALA A 927 -14.12 -4.83 26.17
C ALA A 927 -13.88 -5.07 24.74
N LYS A 928 -13.00 -5.59 24.15
CA LYS A 928 -13.14 -5.94 22.71
C LYS A 928 -12.40 -7.23 22.31
N ASN A 929 -13.19 -8.05 21.67
CA ASN A 929 -12.79 -9.26 20.97
C ASN A 929 -12.28 -10.41 21.83
N VAL A 930 -13.22 -11.03 22.45
CA VAL A 930 -13.38 -12.49 22.46
C VAL A 930 -12.21 -13.28 23.04
N LEU A 931 -11.90 -12.98 24.28
CA LEU A 931 -11.27 -13.99 25.12
C LEU A 931 -12.39 -14.89 25.69
N GLU A 932 -12.46 -16.14 25.29
CA GLU A 932 -13.37 -17.09 25.89
C GLU A 932 -12.67 -17.83 27.06
N THR A 933 -13.08 -17.55 28.29
CA THR A 933 -12.55 -18.24 29.47
C THR A 933 -12.75 -19.75 29.33
N GLY A 934 -11.72 -20.51 29.69
CA GLY A 934 -11.73 -21.97 29.66
C GLY A 934 -11.34 -22.62 28.35
N LYS A 935 -11.01 -21.85 27.30
CA LYS A 935 -10.42 -22.40 26.06
C LYS A 935 -8.90 -22.52 26.15
N PRO A 936 -8.31 -23.49 25.41
CA PRO A 936 -6.84 -23.56 25.30
C PRO A 936 -6.25 -22.34 24.66
N ALA A 937 -5.06 -21.94 25.08
CA ALA A 937 -4.36 -20.74 24.61
C ALA A 937 -3.90 -20.74 23.15
N GLU A 938 -4.22 -21.75 22.38
CA GLU A 938 -3.89 -21.83 20.95
C GLU A 938 -4.64 -20.79 20.09
N ASN A 939 -5.65 -20.14 20.66
CA ASN A 939 -6.46 -19.08 20.05
C ASN A 939 -6.93 -18.09 21.12
N LEU A 940 -6.02 -17.58 21.95
CA LEU A 940 -6.38 -16.75 23.10
C LEU A 940 -6.89 -15.38 22.74
N ILE A 941 -6.48 -14.87 21.59
CA ILE A 941 -6.79 -13.51 21.20
C ILE A 941 -7.30 -13.46 19.76
#